data_2e41429eaf91119b9879816c6a4eddf0
#
_entry.id   2e41429eaf91119b9879816c6a4eddf0
#
_cell.length_a   1.000
_cell.length_b   1.000
_cell.length_c   1.000
_cell.angle_alpha   90.00
_cell.angle_beta   90.00
_cell.angle_gamma   90.00
#
_symmetry.space_group_name_H-M   'P 1'
#
loop_
_entity.id
_entity.type
_entity.pdbx_description
1 polymer ?
#
loop_
_entity_poly.entity_id
_entity_poly.type
_entity_poly.pdbx_seq_one_letter_code
_entity_poly.pdbx_strand_id
1 'polypeptide(L)'
;MKKVFLFLSMMLCLTVVNAQVEYIIDFDNYTQGTQCLNGQDNWSTHYQTASTSQDFDVDYSCDGLLSPNESVAVYYPYGGPGVGRTATRKASSNFNFNFKEGGIIDFEFDITPAWWGVFAGVGYDADGDGNILPDMTEGDGGVYLRIAGSGNDKHPNIVLPNGTDILITNYRQENWARYKMSFDFSAYDGAGSLTVFVKDFNGTSWGEWIQLSEATELNMGMTPGSGDMRDYKVWDGIFFHCQGGTGGFDNFLVRQMPEGNMQYINLPDVPKQLTINPPYTLEATSTSGLPVSFEMISGPATIEGNILTLTGEVGTVSLKATQAGNDEWLAAPDVVKTFEVIDPMAYSTDITIRRPYDATNVYLPELKPIILNVSLQVEHADALLFEDVRCTIDGEDVVLSTDAPNNPENGYFYNYWTPARYGDHTMTVSVTTSGGNVTTKTSSFNITKDYDDLTVTTINGDLICTPSIHSAIGNYVMPTHVGAFNNIKAHYDHNCVDGVCDTYDRVGGVKVRNYRGQWMELFRYTTPFGVECEDNLDVTDFSSVLQGLVELELYFESWNGNGYNPTLTFDMTKGDTEFDYYNVDEIWFDIFSFGDYANQQPIPDVDYTFPEYTEAARLKIISSGHNWSSGVNGTYNTGNAAEFYEATHGIKINDAKVYDQHLWRTCNPNPAGCQPQAGTWTYQRSGWCPGSIAMVWDFDLTDYVSNGCANIFYELDPTYIDECHPNYPDCVNGQNSCPKCDAPDNPVLRVSGKVVTYSNNINVLDGSDVDVNENILNFNVNIFPNPASSNLNFSSDYQNGKLSVLILNAQGQEVKKFAFSGSRTIDVSDLSSGVYFVKVLGNTMKTEKIIIK
;
A
#
# COMPACT_ATOMS: atom_id res chain seq x y z
N MET A 1 -77.06 26.26 -9.22
CA MET A 1 -76.41 27.21 -8.30
C MET A 1 -76.66 26.76 -6.87
N LYS A 2 -75.70 26.18 -6.24
CA LYS A 2 -75.48 26.15 -4.80
C LYS A 2 -74.07 25.58 -4.61
N LYS A 3 -73.12 26.42 -4.23
CA LYS A 3 -71.74 26.04 -3.84
C LYS A 3 -71.84 25.42 -2.46
N VAL A 4 -71.35 24.20 -2.31
CA VAL A 4 -71.10 23.59 -1.02
C VAL A 4 -69.63 23.85 -0.72
N PHE A 5 -69.39 24.65 0.35
CA PHE A 5 -68.06 24.82 0.93
C PHE A 5 -67.79 23.61 1.82
N LEU A 6 -66.74 22.85 1.47
CA LEU A 6 -66.18 21.79 2.33
C LEU A 6 -65.08 22.47 3.15
N PHE A 7 -65.27 22.66 4.46
CA PHE A 7 -64.24 23.06 5.40
C PHE A 7 -63.38 21.83 5.69
N LEU A 8 -62.14 21.81 5.13
CA LEU A 8 -61.13 20.90 5.56
C LEU A 8 -60.44 21.55 6.75
N SER A 9 -60.70 21.07 7.97
CA SER A 9 -59.93 21.42 9.15
C SER A 9 -58.53 20.84 9.04
N MET A 10 -57.59 21.67 8.66
CA MET A 10 -56.19 21.40 8.74
C MET A 10 -55.77 21.46 10.21
N MET A 11 -55.65 20.29 10.85
CA MET A 11 -55.09 20.16 12.17
C MET A 11 -53.59 20.47 12.03
N LEU A 12 -53.21 21.70 12.35
CA LEU A 12 -51.80 22.11 12.43
C LEU A 12 -51.22 21.40 13.64
N CYS A 13 -50.59 20.28 13.41
CA CYS A 13 -49.67 19.68 14.39
C CYS A 13 -48.47 20.63 14.50
N LEU A 14 -48.49 21.51 15.52
CA LEU A 14 -47.28 22.22 15.91
C LEU A 14 -46.30 21.21 16.50
N THR A 15 -45.48 20.62 15.67
CA THR A 15 -44.24 20.09 16.14
C THR A 15 -43.41 21.28 16.60
N VAL A 16 -43.16 21.39 17.89
CA VAL A 16 -42.10 22.25 18.42
C VAL A 16 -40.83 21.70 17.88
N VAL A 17 -40.36 22.21 16.77
CA VAL A 17 -38.99 22.02 16.33
C VAL A 17 -38.16 22.82 17.34
N ASN A 18 -37.46 22.15 18.24
CA ASN A 18 -36.40 22.78 19.02
C ASN A 18 -35.45 23.41 18.01
N ALA A 19 -35.36 24.74 18.07
CA ALA A 19 -34.51 25.47 17.13
C ALA A 19 -33.07 25.03 17.35
N GLN A 20 -32.48 24.46 16.31
CA GLN A 20 -31.05 24.22 16.25
C GLN A 20 -30.31 25.54 16.44
N VAL A 21 -29.35 25.59 17.38
CA VAL A 21 -28.49 26.76 17.57
C VAL A 21 -27.28 26.60 16.68
N GLU A 22 -27.04 27.57 15.83
CA GLU A 22 -25.97 27.55 14.83
C GLU A 22 -25.13 28.83 14.91
N TYR A 23 -23.82 28.68 14.99
CA TYR A 23 -22.84 29.75 14.96
C TYR A 23 -21.88 29.53 13.82
N ILE A 24 -21.76 30.50 12.91
CA ILE A 24 -20.93 30.46 11.71
C ILE A 24 -19.86 31.55 11.81
N ILE A 25 -18.64 31.23 11.51
CA ILE A 25 -17.55 32.15 11.23
C ILE A 25 -17.06 31.87 9.83
N ASP A 26 -17.30 32.78 8.92
CA ASP A 26 -16.62 32.95 7.65
C ASP A 26 -15.73 34.19 7.71
N PHE A 27 -14.77 34.31 6.86
CA PHE A 27 -13.87 35.45 6.82
C PHE A 27 -14.30 36.50 5.80
N ASP A 28 -15.46 36.35 5.18
CA ASP A 28 -15.97 37.24 4.11
C ASP A 28 -16.18 38.68 4.56
N ASN A 29 -16.50 38.87 5.86
CA ASN A 29 -16.72 40.21 6.47
C ASN A 29 -15.46 40.75 7.14
N TYR A 30 -14.32 40.08 7.06
CA TYR A 30 -13.10 40.53 7.71
C TYR A 30 -12.31 41.49 6.82
N THR A 31 -11.52 42.37 7.47
CA THR A 31 -10.60 43.22 6.74
C THR A 31 -9.51 42.41 6.11
N GLN A 32 -9.45 42.42 4.78
CA GLN A 32 -8.41 41.76 4.04
C GLN A 32 -7.06 42.45 4.16
N GLY A 33 -6.00 41.67 4.15
CA GLY A 33 -4.65 42.19 4.22
C GLY A 33 -3.65 41.13 4.73
N THR A 34 -2.38 41.49 4.72
CA THR A 34 -1.32 40.67 5.28
C THR A 34 -1.22 40.87 6.79
N GLN A 35 -1.08 39.73 7.52
CA GLN A 35 -0.85 39.71 8.97
C GLN A 35 -1.89 40.52 9.77
N CYS A 36 -3.17 40.33 9.46
CA CYS A 36 -4.23 41.21 9.95
C CYS A 36 -5.34 40.48 10.74
N LEU A 37 -5.26 39.17 10.97
CA LEU A 37 -6.34 38.45 11.66
C LEU A 37 -6.43 38.80 13.15
N ASN A 38 -5.28 39.04 13.81
CA ASN A 38 -5.25 39.30 15.24
C ASN A 38 -6.08 40.51 15.64
N GLY A 39 -7.02 40.28 16.56
CA GLY A 39 -7.94 41.31 17.04
C GLY A 39 -9.19 41.50 16.18
N GLN A 40 -9.33 40.90 15.03
CA GLN A 40 -10.59 40.85 14.29
C GLN A 40 -11.51 39.84 14.95
N ASP A 41 -12.75 40.21 15.21
CA ASP A 41 -13.82 39.34 15.75
C ASP A 41 -13.39 38.44 16.93
N ASN A 42 -12.57 38.99 17.84
CA ASN A 42 -12.00 38.30 19.01
C ASN A 42 -11.04 37.13 18.70
N TRP A 43 -10.45 37.06 17.53
CA TRP A 43 -9.33 36.19 17.28
C TRP A 43 -8.06 36.68 17.98
N SER A 44 -7.35 35.78 18.64
CA SER A 44 -6.02 35.99 19.23
C SER A 44 -5.02 35.12 18.48
N THR A 45 -3.88 35.67 18.09
CA THR A 45 -2.83 34.89 17.38
C THR A 45 -1.61 34.72 18.26
N HIS A 46 -1.02 33.51 18.29
CA HIS A 46 0.03 33.11 19.19
C HIS A 46 1.21 32.49 18.40
N TYR A 47 2.43 32.60 18.95
CA TYR A 47 3.66 32.17 18.32
C TYR A 47 4.42 31.19 19.22
N GLN A 48 4.95 30.13 18.65
CA GLN A 48 5.79 29.19 19.40
C GLN A 48 7.15 29.75 19.85
N THR A 49 7.59 30.89 19.29
CA THR A 49 8.84 31.55 19.71
C THR A 49 8.73 33.08 19.61
N ALA A 50 9.17 33.79 20.63
CA ALA A 50 8.93 35.20 20.92
C ALA A 50 9.63 36.23 19.99
N SER A 51 9.89 35.99 18.71
CA SER A 51 10.78 36.85 17.98
C SER A 51 10.28 37.59 16.73
N THR A 52 9.06 37.40 16.24
CA THR A 52 8.56 38.17 15.08
C THR A 52 7.05 38.34 15.06
N SER A 53 6.61 39.56 14.68
CA SER A 53 5.22 39.98 14.53
C SER A 53 4.59 39.45 13.23
N GLN A 54 4.39 38.13 13.09
CA GLN A 54 3.65 37.58 11.96
C GLN A 54 2.31 37.00 12.40
N ASP A 55 1.27 37.32 11.67
CA ASP A 55 -0.11 36.91 11.88
C ASP A 55 -0.62 36.14 10.66
N PHE A 56 -1.88 35.68 10.69
CA PHE A 56 -2.54 35.16 9.53
C PHE A 56 -3.00 36.29 8.62
N ASP A 57 -2.90 36.05 7.31
CA ASP A 57 -3.47 36.90 6.30
C ASP A 57 -4.98 36.60 6.15
N VAL A 58 -5.77 37.58 5.76
CA VAL A 58 -7.13 37.37 5.27
C VAL A 58 -7.10 37.66 3.77
N ASP A 59 -7.24 36.62 2.94
CA ASP A 59 -7.03 36.70 1.48
C ASP A 59 -8.12 35.93 0.71
N TYR A 60 -8.14 36.05 -0.61
CA TYR A 60 -9.13 35.41 -1.50
C TYR A 60 -8.77 33.96 -1.85
N SER A 61 -7.55 33.52 -1.62
CA SER A 61 -7.10 32.18 -1.97
C SER A 61 -5.93 31.73 -1.12
N CYS A 62 -5.72 30.41 -1.02
CA CYS A 62 -4.57 29.80 -0.38
C CYS A 62 -3.72 29.10 -1.43
N ASP A 63 -2.47 29.57 -1.65
CA ASP A 63 -1.45 28.97 -2.53
C ASP A 63 -1.96 28.60 -3.95
N GLY A 64 -2.78 29.48 -4.53
CA GLY A 64 -3.37 29.27 -5.86
C GLY A 64 -4.56 28.29 -5.90
N LEU A 65 -4.94 27.71 -4.77
CA LEU A 65 -6.18 26.96 -4.65
C LEU A 65 -7.34 27.95 -4.46
N LEU A 66 -8.28 27.95 -5.37
CA LEU A 66 -9.48 28.78 -5.24
C LEU A 66 -10.23 28.41 -3.97
N SER A 67 -10.50 29.40 -3.12
CA SER A 67 -11.34 29.21 -1.96
C SER A 67 -12.79 28.87 -2.36
N PRO A 68 -13.49 28.08 -1.55
CA PRO A 68 -14.94 27.91 -1.68
C PRO A 68 -15.73 29.21 -1.47
N ASN A 69 -15.16 30.19 -0.77
CA ASN A 69 -15.75 31.46 -0.39
C ASN A 69 -14.95 32.67 -0.88
N GLU A 70 -15.38 33.88 -0.56
CA GLU A 70 -14.77 35.14 -0.99
C GLU A 70 -13.51 35.51 -0.19
N SER A 71 -13.36 35.03 1.07
CA SER A 71 -12.20 35.29 1.91
C SER A 71 -11.88 34.11 2.81
N VAL A 72 -10.61 33.90 3.11
CA VAL A 72 -10.09 32.81 3.95
C VAL A 72 -8.97 33.33 4.85
N ALA A 73 -8.78 32.71 6.01
CA ALA A 73 -7.58 32.95 6.80
C ALA A 73 -6.43 32.11 6.24
N VAL A 74 -5.32 32.74 5.89
CA VAL A 74 -4.17 32.09 5.26
C VAL A 74 -2.90 32.37 6.03
N TYR A 75 -2.09 31.34 6.23
CA TYR A 75 -0.74 31.48 6.73
C TYR A 75 0.27 31.32 5.59
N TYR A 76 1.09 32.35 5.39
CA TYR A 76 2.24 32.31 4.50
C TYR A 76 3.55 32.33 5.31
N PRO A 77 4.49 31.43 5.04
CA PRO A 77 5.73 31.34 5.82
C PRO A 77 6.72 32.44 5.45
N TYR A 78 6.52 33.64 5.91
CA TYR A 78 7.41 34.79 5.63
C TYR A 78 8.81 34.70 6.25
N GLY A 79 9.08 33.69 7.11
CA GLY A 79 10.33 33.63 7.91
C GLY A 79 11.10 32.32 7.87
N GLY A 80 10.80 31.40 6.95
CA GLY A 80 11.46 30.10 6.84
C GLY A 80 10.75 28.97 7.62
N PRO A 81 11.16 27.70 7.41
CA PRO A 81 10.49 26.55 7.98
C PRO A 81 10.62 26.47 9.50
N GLY A 82 9.59 26.01 10.18
CA GLY A 82 9.64 25.55 11.56
C GLY A 82 9.12 26.56 12.61
N VAL A 83 8.38 27.58 12.23
CA VAL A 83 7.75 28.50 13.21
C VAL A 83 6.25 28.40 13.07
N GLY A 84 5.60 27.62 13.93
CA GLY A 84 4.14 27.45 13.93
C GLY A 84 3.40 28.72 14.40
N ARG A 85 2.16 28.85 13.95
CA ARG A 85 1.23 29.93 14.31
C ARG A 85 -0.12 29.34 14.70
N THR A 86 -0.67 29.82 15.81
CA THR A 86 -2.01 29.44 16.30
C THR A 86 -2.90 30.65 16.25
N ALA A 87 -4.13 30.52 15.78
CA ALA A 87 -5.19 31.46 16.00
C ALA A 87 -6.27 30.81 16.86
N THR A 88 -6.66 31.46 17.91
CA THR A 88 -7.67 31.01 18.87
C THR A 88 -8.81 32.00 18.94
N ARG A 89 -10.05 31.51 18.96
CA ARG A 89 -11.24 32.31 19.18
C ARG A 89 -12.04 31.74 20.34
N LYS A 90 -12.14 32.52 21.41
CA LYS A 90 -12.93 32.18 22.57
C LYS A 90 -14.40 32.54 22.39
N ALA A 91 -15.29 31.87 23.11
CA ALA A 91 -16.71 32.17 23.17
C ALA A 91 -16.94 33.65 23.54
N SER A 92 -17.84 34.29 22.84
CA SER A 92 -18.21 35.69 23.01
C SER A 92 -19.72 35.88 22.89
N SER A 93 -20.21 37.12 23.09
CA SER A 93 -21.64 37.42 22.93
C SER A 93 -22.17 37.09 21.52
N ASN A 94 -21.32 37.16 20.51
CA ASN A 94 -21.68 36.92 19.09
C ASN A 94 -21.33 35.50 18.60
N PHE A 95 -20.52 34.76 19.35
CA PHE A 95 -20.14 33.40 19.07
C PHE A 95 -20.14 32.64 20.39
N ASN A 96 -21.32 32.36 20.91
CA ASN A 96 -21.50 31.70 22.20
C ASN A 96 -21.84 30.24 22.02
N PHE A 97 -20.86 29.44 21.65
CA PHE A 97 -21.00 28.01 21.67
C PHE A 97 -20.85 27.46 23.09
N ASN A 98 -21.65 26.48 23.45
CA ASN A 98 -21.75 26.03 24.83
C ASN A 98 -21.52 24.53 24.96
N PHE A 99 -20.26 24.10 24.93
CA PHE A 99 -19.91 22.72 25.21
C PHE A 99 -20.31 22.27 26.62
N LYS A 100 -20.47 23.22 27.55
CA LYS A 100 -20.76 22.98 28.97
C LYS A 100 -22.09 22.29 29.22
N GLU A 101 -23.07 22.51 28.36
CA GLU A 101 -24.38 21.86 28.46
C GLU A 101 -24.35 20.40 28.02
N GLY A 102 -23.29 19.97 27.34
CA GLY A 102 -23.17 18.63 26.82
C GLY A 102 -24.13 18.35 25.66
N GLY A 103 -24.60 17.10 25.54
CA GLY A 103 -25.44 16.68 24.43
C GLY A 103 -24.61 16.41 23.15
N ILE A 104 -25.23 16.69 22.00
CA ILE A 104 -24.62 16.46 20.70
C ILE A 104 -24.27 17.81 20.06
N ILE A 105 -23.00 17.96 19.68
CA ILE A 105 -22.47 19.16 19.06
C ILE A 105 -21.67 18.80 17.82
N ASP A 106 -22.04 19.39 16.67
CA ASP A 106 -21.26 19.33 15.44
C ASP A 106 -20.33 20.54 15.35
N PHE A 107 -19.05 20.31 15.05
CA PHE A 107 -18.07 21.32 14.72
C PHE A 107 -17.58 21.10 13.31
N GLU A 108 -17.85 22.03 12.40
CA GLU A 108 -17.43 21.97 10.99
C GLU A 108 -16.40 23.06 10.70
N PHE A 109 -15.49 22.79 9.77
CA PHE A 109 -14.51 23.75 9.29
C PHE A 109 -13.92 23.32 7.95
N ASP A 110 -13.48 24.29 7.17
CA ASP A 110 -12.76 24.09 5.91
C ASP A 110 -11.27 24.28 6.14
N ILE A 111 -10.45 23.38 5.55
CA ILE A 111 -9.00 23.39 5.72
C ILE A 111 -8.30 22.90 4.45
N THR A 112 -7.11 23.48 4.15
CA THR A 112 -6.19 22.94 3.13
C THR A 112 -5.07 22.16 3.79
N PRO A 113 -4.48 21.14 3.13
CA PRO A 113 -3.25 20.52 3.62
C PRO A 113 -2.07 21.48 3.45
N ALA A 114 -1.13 21.45 4.40
CA ALA A 114 0.11 22.20 4.32
C ALA A 114 1.33 21.29 4.51
N TRP A 115 2.49 21.71 3.99
CA TRP A 115 3.70 20.89 3.95
C TRP A 115 4.15 20.36 5.33
N TRP A 116 4.08 21.20 6.37
CA TRP A 116 4.52 20.85 7.72
C TRP A 116 3.39 20.46 8.67
N GLY A 117 2.16 20.77 8.31
CA GLY A 117 0.97 20.42 9.06
C GLY A 117 0.06 21.59 9.35
N VAL A 118 -1.22 21.29 9.32
CA VAL A 118 -2.33 22.17 9.71
C VAL A 118 -3.21 21.46 10.73
N PHE A 119 -3.78 22.22 11.64
CA PHE A 119 -4.58 21.70 12.75
C PHE A 119 -5.83 22.55 12.89
N ALA A 120 -6.96 21.96 13.21
CA ALA A 120 -8.15 22.69 13.64
C ALA A 120 -8.88 21.87 14.70
N GLY A 121 -9.43 22.54 15.71
CA GLY A 121 -10.08 21.85 16.81
C GLY A 121 -10.77 22.76 17.82
N VAL A 122 -11.16 22.13 18.91
CA VAL A 122 -11.83 22.74 20.04
C VAL A 122 -11.13 22.38 21.34
N GLY A 123 -11.17 23.25 22.35
CA GLY A 123 -10.50 22.89 23.60
C GLY A 123 -10.53 23.98 24.68
N TYR A 124 -9.57 23.82 25.59
CA TYR A 124 -9.43 24.56 26.83
C TYR A 124 -8.06 25.24 26.92
N ASP A 125 -8.04 26.51 27.24
CA ASP A 125 -6.89 27.33 27.56
C ASP A 125 -6.72 27.33 29.09
N ALA A 126 -5.82 26.55 29.61
CA ALA A 126 -5.69 26.26 31.03
C ALA A 126 -4.99 27.40 31.81
N ASP A 127 -4.02 28.07 31.19
CA ASP A 127 -3.22 29.13 31.81
C ASP A 127 -3.74 30.52 31.51
N GLY A 128 -4.68 30.65 30.55
CA GLY A 128 -5.35 31.91 30.22
C GLY A 128 -4.51 32.80 29.29
N ASP A 129 -3.51 32.31 28.65
CA ASP A 129 -2.65 33.04 27.70
C ASP A 129 -3.33 33.32 26.35
N GLY A 130 -4.45 32.63 26.09
CA GLY A 130 -5.25 32.73 24.88
C GLY A 130 -4.88 31.71 23.79
N ASN A 131 -4.01 30.76 24.08
CA ASN A 131 -3.63 29.67 23.18
C ASN A 131 -4.29 28.34 23.65
N ILE A 132 -4.94 27.60 22.76
CA ILE A 132 -5.59 26.33 23.09
C ILE A 132 -4.77 25.14 22.53
N LEU A 133 -3.80 25.40 21.68
CA LEU A 133 -2.97 24.31 21.10
C LEU A 133 -2.24 23.57 22.23
N PRO A 134 -2.32 22.24 22.30
CA PRO A 134 -1.70 21.49 23.37
C PRO A 134 -0.21 21.80 23.52
N ASP A 135 0.14 22.44 24.59
CA ASP A 135 1.47 22.41 25.18
C ASP A 135 1.43 21.44 26.36
N MET A 136 2.10 20.30 26.25
CA MET A 136 2.09 19.26 27.30
C MET A 136 2.61 19.76 28.66
N THR A 137 3.19 20.94 28.71
CA THR A 137 3.76 21.53 29.93
C THR A 137 2.80 22.46 30.67
N GLU A 138 1.76 22.99 30.01
CA GLU A 138 0.89 24.05 30.54
C GLU A 138 -0.56 23.61 30.78
N GLY A 139 -0.94 22.41 30.23
CA GLY A 139 -2.26 21.82 30.52
C GLY A 139 -3.36 22.20 29.53
N ASP A 140 -3.03 22.93 28.47
CA ASP A 140 -3.93 23.27 27.39
C ASP A 140 -4.26 22.05 26.56
N GLY A 141 -5.38 22.06 25.86
CA GLY A 141 -5.73 21.01 24.96
C GLY A 141 -7.21 20.76 24.77
N GLY A 142 -7.50 19.78 23.93
CA GLY A 142 -8.86 19.41 23.57
C GLY A 142 -8.88 18.31 22.52
N VAL A 143 -9.80 18.40 21.58
CA VAL A 143 -9.89 17.50 20.42
C VAL A 143 -9.57 18.29 19.17
N TYR A 144 -8.68 17.74 18.35
CA TYR A 144 -8.36 18.39 17.08
C TYR A 144 -8.02 17.39 15.98
N LEU A 145 -8.24 17.84 14.75
CA LEU A 145 -7.78 17.19 13.54
C LEU A 145 -6.45 17.80 13.13
N ARG A 146 -5.52 16.95 12.78
CA ARG A 146 -4.20 17.32 12.25
C ARG A 146 -4.00 16.69 10.88
N ILE A 147 -3.58 17.49 9.91
CA ILE A 147 -3.11 17.01 8.62
C ILE A 147 -1.64 17.37 8.55
N ALA A 148 -0.77 16.42 8.89
CA ALA A 148 0.68 16.60 8.93
C ALA A 148 1.32 15.65 7.92
N GLY A 149 2.25 16.16 7.12
CA GLY A 149 3.02 15.32 6.24
C GLY A 149 4.25 16.04 5.71
N SER A 150 5.42 15.46 5.90
CA SER A 150 6.58 15.79 5.10
C SER A 150 6.41 15.13 3.72
N GLY A 151 6.25 15.90 2.68
CA GLY A 151 6.10 15.38 1.33
C GLY A 151 4.65 15.03 0.97
N ASN A 152 4.40 13.80 0.53
CA ASN A 152 3.12 13.36 -0.04
C ASN A 152 2.16 12.70 0.94
N ASP A 153 2.47 12.64 2.23
CA ASP A 153 1.56 12.06 3.22
C ASP A 153 0.59 13.15 3.69
N LYS A 154 -0.67 13.03 3.26
CA LYS A 154 -1.76 13.97 3.54
C LYS A 154 -2.91 13.28 4.25
N HIS A 155 -2.62 12.25 5.03
CA HIS A 155 -3.60 11.55 5.84
C HIS A 155 -3.92 12.36 7.10
N PRO A 156 -5.21 12.55 7.43
CA PRO A 156 -5.58 13.23 8.66
C PRO A 156 -5.34 12.35 9.89
N ASN A 157 -4.99 13.00 10.99
CA ASN A 157 -4.93 12.39 12.31
C ASN A 157 -5.96 13.06 13.22
N ILE A 158 -6.61 12.28 14.07
CA ILE A 158 -7.49 12.78 15.13
C ILE A 158 -6.77 12.64 16.47
N VAL A 159 -6.61 13.74 17.18
CA VAL A 159 -6.00 13.73 18.50
C VAL A 159 -7.07 13.96 19.55
N LEU A 160 -7.17 13.04 20.51
CA LEU A 160 -8.15 13.04 21.59
C LEU A 160 -7.56 13.68 22.88
N PRO A 161 -8.41 14.14 23.82
CA PRO A 161 -7.94 14.81 25.03
C PRO A 161 -7.07 13.95 25.95
N ASN A 162 -7.14 12.64 25.82
CA ASN A 162 -6.30 11.68 26.55
C ASN A 162 -4.93 11.45 25.89
N GLY A 163 -4.61 12.17 24.81
CA GLY A 163 -3.35 12.04 24.04
C GLY A 163 -3.35 10.91 23.03
N THR A 164 -4.48 10.22 22.82
CA THR A 164 -4.57 9.20 21.75
C THR A 164 -4.55 9.88 20.39
N ASP A 165 -3.67 9.44 19.52
CA ASP A 165 -3.50 9.90 18.13
C ASP A 165 -3.94 8.78 17.16
N ILE A 166 -4.93 9.09 16.31
CA ILE A 166 -5.56 8.11 15.41
C ILE A 166 -5.32 8.55 13.97
N LEU A 167 -4.48 7.81 13.27
CA LEU A 167 -4.19 8.03 11.85
C LEU A 167 -5.34 7.48 11.00
N ILE A 168 -5.86 8.29 10.09
CA ILE A 168 -6.88 7.91 9.10
C ILE A 168 -6.16 7.47 7.82
N THR A 169 -6.11 6.18 7.57
CA THR A 169 -5.37 5.62 6.42
C THR A 169 -6.21 5.45 5.16
N ASN A 170 -7.53 5.39 5.31
CA ASN A 170 -8.47 5.19 4.20
C ASN A 170 -8.93 6.49 3.52
N TYR A 171 -8.43 7.63 3.93
CA TYR A 171 -8.71 8.93 3.32
C TYR A 171 -7.43 9.77 3.23
N ARG A 172 -7.24 10.42 2.09
CA ARG A 172 -6.12 11.33 1.81
C ARG A 172 -6.63 12.63 1.22
N GLN A 173 -6.29 13.74 1.84
CA GLN A 173 -6.72 15.07 1.41
C GLN A 173 -5.77 15.65 0.35
N GLU A 174 -6.29 16.04 -0.81
CA GLU A 174 -5.50 16.67 -1.87
C GLU A 174 -5.72 18.18 -2.00
N ASN A 175 -6.92 18.65 -1.71
CA ASN A 175 -7.36 20.04 -1.87
C ASN A 175 -8.05 20.55 -0.62
N TRP A 176 -8.86 21.61 -0.77
CA TRP A 176 -9.79 22.02 0.26
C TRP A 176 -10.69 20.85 0.65
N ALA A 177 -10.84 20.63 1.93
CA ALA A 177 -11.80 19.68 2.48
C ALA A 177 -12.57 20.34 3.64
N ARG A 178 -13.85 20.02 3.75
CA ARG A 178 -14.67 20.34 4.92
C ARG A 178 -14.74 19.13 5.81
N TYR A 179 -14.35 19.31 7.06
CA TYR A 179 -14.51 18.31 8.10
C TYR A 179 -15.70 18.65 8.98
N LYS A 180 -16.33 17.60 9.50
CA LYS A 180 -17.32 17.71 10.55
C LYS A 180 -16.94 16.75 11.67
N MET A 181 -16.70 17.28 12.85
CA MET A 181 -16.47 16.56 14.09
C MET A 181 -17.75 16.55 14.90
N SER A 182 -18.38 15.40 15.01
CA SER A 182 -19.65 15.22 15.73
C SER A 182 -19.36 14.64 17.11
N PHE A 183 -19.59 15.43 18.13
CA PHE A 183 -19.39 15.08 19.54
C PHE A 183 -20.70 14.64 20.17
N ASP A 184 -20.74 13.47 20.81
CA ASP A 184 -21.81 13.05 21.72
C ASP A 184 -21.24 12.91 23.13
N PHE A 185 -21.46 13.92 23.94
CA PHE A 185 -20.95 13.94 25.32
C PHE A 185 -21.75 13.05 26.28
N SER A 186 -22.85 12.45 25.86
CA SER A 186 -23.62 11.48 26.65
C SER A 186 -23.13 10.04 26.48
N ALA A 187 -22.45 9.76 25.39
CA ALA A 187 -21.95 8.42 25.08
C ALA A 187 -20.93 7.90 26.10
N TYR A 188 -20.80 6.57 26.21
CA TYR A 188 -19.85 5.92 27.09
C TYR A 188 -19.92 6.34 28.56
N ASP A 189 -21.15 6.47 29.10
CA ASP A 189 -21.40 6.93 30.47
C ASP A 189 -20.80 8.32 30.78
N GLY A 190 -20.77 9.20 29.78
CA GLY A 190 -20.25 10.55 29.88
C GLY A 190 -18.77 10.71 29.52
N ALA A 191 -18.09 9.62 29.12
CA ALA A 191 -16.74 9.71 28.56
C ALA A 191 -16.71 10.32 27.15
N GLY A 192 -17.88 10.47 26.52
CA GLY A 192 -18.09 11.08 25.23
C GLY A 192 -17.60 10.28 24.03
N SER A 193 -18.27 10.44 22.90
CA SER A 193 -17.81 9.90 21.62
C SER A 193 -17.58 10.98 20.58
N LEU A 194 -16.72 10.68 19.60
CA LEU A 194 -16.43 11.50 18.45
C LEU A 194 -16.61 10.68 17.18
N THR A 195 -17.34 11.24 16.21
CA THR A 195 -17.38 10.72 14.82
C THR A 195 -16.97 11.83 13.87
N VAL A 196 -16.13 11.50 12.88
CA VAL A 196 -15.60 12.48 11.94
C VAL A 196 -16.08 12.17 10.53
N PHE A 197 -16.52 13.21 9.84
CA PHE A 197 -16.91 13.19 8.43
C PHE A 197 -16.06 14.17 7.65
N VAL A 198 -15.89 13.91 6.37
CA VAL A 198 -15.18 14.79 5.44
C VAL A 198 -15.91 14.87 4.11
N LYS A 199 -15.75 16.00 3.42
CA LYS A 199 -16.11 16.15 2.00
C LYS A 199 -15.10 17.04 1.31
N ASP A 200 -14.78 16.70 0.06
CA ASP A 200 -13.79 17.39 -0.76
C ASP A 200 -14.42 18.52 -1.58
N PHE A 201 -13.61 19.55 -1.83
CA PHE A 201 -13.94 20.59 -2.79
C PHE A 201 -13.18 20.37 -4.10
N ASN A 202 -13.90 20.20 -5.20
CA ASN A 202 -13.30 19.91 -6.52
C ASN A 202 -12.90 21.17 -7.31
N GLY A 203 -12.91 22.34 -6.67
CA GLY A 203 -12.63 23.64 -7.31
C GLY A 203 -13.89 24.38 -7.80
N THR A 204 -15.06 23.73 -7.81
CA THR A 204 -16.35 24.35 -8.21
C THR A 204 -17.52 24.00 -7.29
N SER A 205 -17.49 22.84 -6.66
CA SER A 205 -18.55 22.36 -5.76
C SER A 205 -18.00 21.44 -4.69
N TRP A 206 -18.73 21.34 -3.59
CA TRP A 206 -18.47 20.36 -2.56
C TRP A 206 -19.00 18.98 -2.97
N GLY A 207 -18.21 17.94 -2.65
CA GLY A 207 -18.64 16.55 -2.72
C GLY A 207 -19.64 16.19 -1.60
N GLU A 208 -19.97 14.91 -1.54
CA GLU A 208 -20.84 14.37 -0.48
C GLU A 208 -20.03 14.07 0.78
N TRP A 209 -20.73 14.00 1.94
CA TRP A 209 -20.10 13.64 3.20
C TRP A 209 -19.63 12.17 3.19
N ILE A 210 -18.38 11.95 3.51
CA ILE A 210 -17.75 10.64 3.73
C ILE A 210 -17.50 10.49 5.22
N GLN A 211 -18.04 9.45 5.84
CA GLN A 211 -17.71 9.10 7.21
C GLN A 211 -16.36 8.38 7.25
N LEU A 212 -15.45 8.86 8.09
CA LEU A 212 -14.14 8.24 8.25
C LEU A 212 -14.25 7.01 9.16
N SER A 213 -14.04 5.81 8.63
CA SER A 213 -14.29 4.55 9.34
C SER A 213 -13.41 4.39 10.58
N GLU A 214 -12.15 4.87 10.52
CA GLU A 214 -11.23 4.84 11.67
C GLU A 214 -11.59 5.89 12.74
N ALA A 215 -12.47 6.85 12.42
CA ALA A 215 -12.92 7.91 13.32
C ALA A 215 -14.44 7.87 13.52
N THR A 216 -14.99 6.70 13.76
CA THR A 216 -16.41 6.47 14.04
C THR A 216 -16.61 6.05 15.49
N GLU A 217 -17.44 6.78 16.23
CA GLU A 217 -17.77 6.53 17.65
C GLU A 217 -16.53 6.32 18.54
N LEU A 218 -15.48 7.11 18.30
CA LEU A 218 -14.28 7.06 19.11
C LEU A 218 -14.56 7.47 20.54
N ASN A 219 -14.23 6.63 21.53
CA ASN A 219 -14.30 6.99 22.92
C ASN A 219 -13.25 8.07 23.24
N MET A 220 -13.69 9.27 23.58
CA MET A 220 -12.81 10.42 23.84
C MET A 220 -12.10 10.36 25.19
N GLY A 221 -12.53 9.48 26.09
CA GLY A 221 -11.96 9.36 27.44
C GLY A 221 -12.16 10.60 28.29
N MET A 222 -13.28 11.33 28.10
CA MET A 222 -13.61 12.52 28.88
C MET A 222 -13.82 12.19 30.34
N THR A 223 -13.54 13.18 31.18
CA THR A 223 -13.72 13.08 32.63
C THR A 223 -14.46 14.35 33.10
N PRO A 224 -15.79 14.42 32.95
CA PRO A 224 -16.55 15.57 33.30
C PRO A 224 -16.39 15.94 34.78
N GLY A 225 -16.07 17.21 35.05
CA GLY A 225 -15.82 17.71 36.42
C GLY A 225 -14.35 17.60 36.85
N SER A 226 -13.42 17.14 36.01
CA SER A 226 -11.98 17.14 36.31
C SER A 226 -11.39 18.56 36.33
N GLY A 227 -11.96 19.47 35.53
CA GLY A 227 -11.46 20.84 35.40
C GLY A 227 -10.19 20.93 34.54
N ASP A 228 -9.82 19.89 33.81
CA ASP A 228 -8.70 19.85 32.88
C ASP A 228 -9.20 19.67 31.42
N MET A 229 -8.28 19.54 30.44
CA MET A 229 -8.62 19.40 29.02
C MET A 229 -9.56 18.22 28.69
N ARG A 230 -9.70 17.24 29.60
CA ARG A 230 -10.62 16.10 29.47
C ARG A 230 -12.02 16.40 29.98
N ASP A 231 -12.25 17.63 30.48
CA ASP A 231 -13.56 18.09 30.91
C ASP A 231 -14.15 19.04 29.86
N TYR A 232 -15.04 18.53 29.01
CA TYR A 232 -15.66 19.35 27.97
C TYR A 232 -16.40 20.59 28.57
N LYS A 233 -16.72 20.58 29.87
CA LYS A 233 -17.39 21.70 30.57
C LYS A 233 -16.48 22.91 30.76
N VAL A 234 -15.18 22.76 30.62
CA VAL A 234 -14.22 23.86 30.64
C VAL A 234 -13.80 24.33 29.25
N TRP A 235 -14.10 23.56 28.19
CA TRP A 235 -13.79 24.00 26.83
C TRP A 235 -14.43 25.34 26.51
N ASP A 236 -13.65 26.29 26.07
CA ASP A 236 -14.00 27.67 25.90
C ASP A 236 -13.59 28.30 24.57
N GLY A 237 -13.01 27.54 23.66
CA GLY A 237 -12.57 28.07 22.38
C GLY A 237 -12.47 27.07 21.25
N ILE A 238 -12.40 27.60 20.03
CA ILE A 238 -11.97 26.94 18.83
C ILE A 238 -10.61 27.48 18.43
N PHE A 239 -9.82 26.67 17.72
CA PHE A 239 -8.53 27.11 17.22
C PHE A 239 -8.20 26.51 15.89
N PHE A 240 -7.27 27.15 15.17
CA PHE A 240 -6.54 26.54 14.08
C PHE A 240 -5.05 26.90 14.17
N HIS A 241 -4.22 26.04 13.60
CA HIS A 241 -2.77 26.17 13.67
C HIS A 241 -2.15 25.76 12.35
N CYS A 242 -1.13 26.48 11.92
CA CYS A 242 -0.27 26.08 10.81
C CYS A 242 1.18 25.96 11.30
N GLN A 243 1.73 24.76 11.22
CA GLN A 243 3.09 24.48 11.68
C GLN A 243 4.16 24.96 10.69
N GLY A 244 3.79 25.14 9.43
CA GLY A 244 4.67 25.63 8.37
C GLY A 244 4.17 25.22 6.99
N GLY A 245 4.63 25.91 5.97
CA GLY A 245 4.03 25.84 4.63
C GLY A 245 2.81 26.74 4.55
N THR A 246 2.19 26.83 3.38
CA THR A 246 0.97 27.62 3.21
C THR A 246 -0.23 26.79 3.64
N GLY A 247 -1.04 27.28 4.57
CA GLY A 247 -2.27 26.64 5.06
C GLY A 247 -3.43 27.61 5.08
N GLY A 248 -4.61 27.20 4.63
CA GLY A 248 -5.84 28.00 4.59
C GLY A 248 -6.93 27.38 5.48
N PHE A 249 -7.74 28.23 6.08
CA PHE A 249 -8.84 27.88 6.98
C PHE A 249 -10.06 28.75 6.69
N ASP A 250 -11.26 28.16 6.79
CA ASP A 250 -12.51 28.87 6.52
C ASP A 250 -13.73 28.20 7.18
N ASN A 251 -14.89 28.86 7.19
CA ASN A 251 -16.19 28.31 7.48
C ASN A 251 -16.31 27.53 8.80
N PHE A 252 -15.83 28.08 9.91
CA PHE A 252 -16.04 27.45 11.20
C PHE A 252 -17.51 27.54 11.61
N LEU A 253 -18.13 26.39 11.82
CA LEU A 253 -19.52 26.24 12.22
C LEU A 253 -19.61 25.39 13.48
N VAL A 254 -20.25 25.88 14.51
CA VAL A 254 -20.64 25.10 15.70
C VAL A 254 -22.16 25.01 15.74
N ARG A 255 -22.68 23.80 15.82
CA ARG A 255 -24.12 23.52 15.79
C ARG A 255 -24.47 22.57 16.93
N GLN A 256 -25.39 23.01 17.80
CA GLN A 256 -25.96 22.16 18.83
C GLN A 256 -27.12 21.35 18.25
N MET A 257 -27.07 20.06 18.41
CA MET A 257 -28.10 19.15 17.93
C MET A 257 -29.22 18.97 18.96
N PRO A 258 -30.45 18.64 18.57
CA PRO A 258 -31.52 18.26 19.48
C PRO A 258 -31.15 17.08 20.38
N GLU A 259 -31.76 16.95 21.55
CA GLU A 259 -31.59 15.82 22.44
C GLU A 259 -32.02 14.50 21.76
N GLY A 260 -31.22 13.44 21.86
CA GLY A 260 -31.45 12.10 21.31
C GLY A 260 -30.13 11.40 21.09
N ASN A 261 -30.14 10.06 20.99
CA ASN A 261 -28.97 9.29 20.66
C ASN A 261 -28.56 9.50 19.20
N MET A 262 -27.30 9.71 18.92
CA MET A 262 -26.80 9.73 17.54
C MET A 262 -26.80 8.32 16.94
N GLN A 263 -27.01 8.26 15.64
CA GLN A 263 -26.86 7.03 14.88
C GLN A 263 -26.22 7.31 13.53
N TYR A 264 -25.62 6.29 12.97
CA TYR A 264 -24.91 6.38 11.69
C TYR A 264 -25.30 5.21 10.80
N ILE A 265 -25.24 5.44 9.49
CA ILE A 265 -25.51 4.42 8.47
C ILE A 265 -24.17 3.87 8.01
N ASN A 266 -24.00 2.55 8.08
CA ASN A 266 -22.95 1.83 7.39
C ASN A 266 -23.51 1.30 6.08
N LEU A 267 -23.12 1.90 4.96
CA LEU A 267 -23.42 1.46 3.60
C LEU A 267 -22.11 1.06 2.92
N PRO A 268 -21.88 -0.23 2.70
CA PRO A 268 -20.73 -0.70 1.94
C PRO A 268 -20.67 -0.08 0.53
N ASP A 269 -19.49 0.01 -0.03
CA ASP A 269 -19.31 0.45 -1.40
C ASP A 269 -20.02 -0.51 -2.37
N VAL A 270 -20.76 0.04 -3.31
CA VAL A 270 -21.34 -0.73 -4.41
C VAL A 270 -20.26 -0.89 -5.47
N PRO A 271 -19.86 -2.12 -5.81
CA PRO A 271 -18.84 -2.32 -6.82
C PRO A 271 -19.33 -1.84 -8.18
N LYS A 272 -18.43 -1.54 -9.09
CA LYS A 272 -18.72 -1.24 -10.49
C LYS A 272 -19.62 -2.33 -11.08
N GLN A 273 -20.62 -1.94 -11.83
CA GLN A 273 -21.63 -2.83 -12.40
C GLN A 273 -21.49 -2.91 -13.92
N LEU A 274 -21.85 -4.07 -14.47
CA LEU A 274 -22.02 -4.25 -15.90
C LEU A 274 -23.48 -3.99 -16.26
N THR A 275 -23.75 -3.40 -17.42
CA THR A 275 -25.12 -3.14 -17.93
C THR A 275 -26.02 -4.38 -17.93
N ILE A 276 -25.42 -5.58 -17.96
CA ILE A 276 -26.08 -6.88 -18.00
C ILE A 276 -26.23 -7.55 -16.61
N ASN A 277 -25.71 -6.93 -15.53
CA ASN A 277 -25.79 -7.54 -14.21
C ASN A 277 -27.24 -7.66 -13.75
N PRO A 278 -27.56 -8.75 -13.01
CA PRO A 278 -28.87 -8.89 -12.38
C PRO A 278 -29.10 -7.83 -11.31
N PRO A 279 -30.33 -7.64 -10.83
CA PRO A 279 -30.61 -6.73 -9.73
C PRO A 279 -29.70 -6.97 -8.53
N TYR A 280 -29.16 -5.87 -7.98
CA TYR A 280 -28.21 -5.86 -6.86
C TYR A 280 -28.95 -5.54 -5.55
N THR A 281 -28.71 -6.32 -4.50
CA THR A 281 -29.28 -6.06 -3.18
C THR A 281 -28.37 -5.09 -2.41
N LEU A 282 -28.88 -3.93 -2.08
CA LEU A 282 -28.20 -2.96 -1.22
C LEU A 282 -28.27 -3.43 0.23
N GLU A 283 -27.13 -3.54 0.86
CA GLU A 283 -27.01 -3.91 2.28
C GLU A 283 -26.51 -2.71 3.06
N ALA A 284 -27.35 -2.15 3.90
CA ALA A 284 -26.98 -1.10 4.84
C ALA A 284 -27.49 -1.40 6.23
N THR A 285 -26.73 -0.97 7.23
CA THR A 285 -27.11 -1.06 8.64
C THR A 285 -27.02 0.30 9.29
N SER A 286 -27.86 0.54 10.31
CA SER A 286 -27.70 1.69 11.20
C SER A 286 -27.16 1.24 12.55
N THR A 287 -26.38 2.09 13.23
CA THR A 287 -25.87 1.78 14.57
C THR A 287 -26.98 1.62 15.61
N SER A 288 -28.15 2.23 15.37
CA SER A 288 -29.36 2.05 16.17
C SER A 288 -30.08 0.73 15.92
N GLY A 289 -29.76 0.00 14.83
CA GLY A 289 -30.50 -1.16 14.36
C GLY A 289 -31.85 -0.82 13.67
N LEU A 290 -32.17 0.46 13.49
CA LEU A 290 -33.36 0.90 12.75
C LEU A 290 -33.17 0.67 11.24
N PRO A 291 -34.25 0.38 10.48
CA PRO A 291 -34.15 0.09 9.06
C PRO A 291 -33.71 1.29 8.25
N VAL A 292 -32.74 1.06 7.31
CA VAL A 292 -32.24 2.06 6.38
C VAL A 292 -33.11 2.07 5.12
N SER A 293 -33.37 3.25 4.58
CA SER A 293 -34.11 3.47 3.32
C SER A 293 -33.16 3.97 2.24
N PHE A 294 -33.44 3.63 0.99
CA PHE A 294 -32.62 4.00 -0.16
C PHE A 294 -33.40 4.86 -1.15
N GLU A 295 -32.72 5.82 -1.74
CA GLU A 295 -33.25 6.72 -2.76
C GLU A 295 -32.26 6.88 -3.91
N MET A 296 -32.75 6.89 -5.15
CA MET A 296 -31.95 7.24 -6.32
C MET A 296 -31.78 8.75 -6.39
N ILE A 297 -30.53 9.20 -6.51
CA ILE A 297 -30.22 10.61 -6.82
C ILE A 297 -30.16 10.78 -8.33
N SER A 298 -29.36 9.94 -9.00
CA SER A 298 -29.17 10.02 -10.46
C SER A 298 -28.55 8.75 -11.02
N GLY A 299 -28.61 8.60 -12.34
CA GLY A 299 -27.92 7.56 -13.09
C GLY A 299 -28.84 6.46 -13.64
N PRO A 300 -28.26 5.51 -14.40
CA PRO A 300 -29.01 4.51 -15.15
C PRO A 300 -29.46 3.32 -14.29
N ALA A 301 -30.16 3.58 -13.19
CA ALA A 301 -30.69 2.54 -12.31
C ALA A 301 -32.01 2.99 -11.68
N THR A 302 -32.74 2.05 -11.09
CA THR A 302 -33.92 2.27 -10.25
C THR A 302 -33.78 1.51 -8.93
N ILE A 303 -34.39 1.99 -7.85
CA ILE A 303 -34.42 1.33 -6.56
C ILE A 303 -35.85 1.03 -6.17
N GLU A 304 -36.15 -0.20 -5.77
CA GLU A 304 -37.41 -0.60 -5.14
C GLU A 304 -37.09 -1.32 -3.81
N GLY A 305 -37.39 -0.66 -2.70
CA GLY A 305 -36.94 -1.11 -1.37
C GLY A 305 -35.42 -1.03 -1.25
N ASN A 306 -34.75 -2.16 -1.15
CA ASN A 306 -33.30 -2.28 -1.16
C ASN A 306 -32.76 -2.99 -2.41
N ILE A 307 -33.57 -3.13 -3.46
CA ILE A 307 -33.17 -3.76 -4.72
C ILE A 307 -32.86 -2.68 -5.74
N LEU A 308 -31.62 -2.62 -6.16
CA LEU A 308 -31.14 -1.77 -7.25
C LEU A 308 -31.24 -2.56 -8.57
N THR A 309 -31.91 -1.98 -9.57
CA THR A 309 -32.05 -2.56 -10.91
C THR A 309 -31.50 -1.61 -11.94
N LEU A 310 -30.55 -2.08 -12.75
CA LEU A 310 -29.94 -1.31 -13.83
C LEU A 310 -30.90 -1.16 -15.03
N THR A 311 -30.85 -0.04 -15.74
CA THR A 311 -31.66 0.23 -16.95
C THR A 311 -31.06 -0.37 -18.21
N GLY A 312 -29.83 -0.86 -18.16
CA GLY A 312 -29.06 -1.36 -19.31
C GLY A 312 -28.28 -0.24 -20.03
N GLU A 313 -28.30 1.00 -19.53
CA GLU A 313 -27.48 2.12 -20.04
C GLU A 313 -26.21 2.29 -19.22
N VAL A 314 -25.16 2.85 -19.84
CA VAL A 314 -23.90 3.20 -19.16
C VAL A 314 -24.00 4.53 -18.43
N GLY A 315 -23.24 4.71 -17.38
CA GLY A 315 -23.12 5.97 -16.66
C GLY A 315 -22.83 5.82 -15.18
N THR A 316 -22.69 6.93 -14.50
CA THR A 316 -22.50 6.95 -13.05
C THR A 316 -23.85 6.92 -12.34
N VAL A 317 -24.02 5.97 -11.43
CA VAL A 317 -25.17 5.90 -10.53
C VAL A 317 -24.79 6.57 -9.21
N SER A 318 -25.67 7.42 -8.72
CA SER A 318 -25.61 8.01 -7.38
C SER A 318 -26.86 7.65 -6.60
N LEU A 319 -26.69 7.07 -5.44
CA LEU A 319 -27.78 6.69 -4.52
C LEU A 319 -27.51 7.20 -3.11
N LYS A 320 -28.57 7.34 -2.35
CA LYS A 320 -28.54 7.84 -0.99
C LYS A 320 -29.22 6.85 -0.06
N ALA A 321 -28.57 6.59 1.08
CA ALA A 321 -29.15 5.87 2.20
C ALA A 321 -29.54 6.85 3.30
N THR A 322 -30.74 6.67 3.84
CA THR A 322 -31.32 7.54 4.88
C THR A 322 -31.89 6.73 6.03
N GLN A 323 -31.87 7.31 7.22
CA GLN A 323 -32.56 6.76 8.41
C GLN A 323 -33.13 7.92 9.25
N ALA A 324 -34.42 7.97 9.36
CA ALA A 324 -35.17 9.11 9.90
C ALA A 324 -35.15 9.24 11.44
N GLY A 325 -34.58 8.24 12.16
CA GLY A 325 -34.64 8.22 13.63
C GLY A 325 -36.00 7.77 14.16
N ASN A 326 -36.16 7.93 15.46
CA ASN A 326 -37.40 7.73 16.21
C ASN A 326 -37.40 8.56 17.49
N ASP A 327 -38.23 8.27 18.49
CA ASP A 327 -38.29 9.01 19.74
C ASP A 327 -37.04 8.88 20.61
N GLU A 328 -36.15 7.90 20.33
CA GLU A 328 -34.94 7.59 21.08
C GLU A 328 -33.66 7.98 20.30
N TRP A 329 -33.73 7.89 18.97
CA TRP A 329 -32.60 8.12 18.08
C TRP A 329 -32.86 9.28 17.13
N LEU A 330 -31.87 10.16 17.00
CA LEU A 330 -31.88 11.21 15.98
C LEU A 330 -31.81 10.61 14.57
N ALA A 331 -32.23 11.38 13.56
CA ALA A 331 -32.00 10.97 12.17
C ALA A 331 -30.50 10.78 11.91
N ALA A 332 -30.14 9.70 11.24
CA ALA A 332 -28.75 9.53 10.82
C ALA A 332 -28.39 10.56 9.74
N PRO A 333 -27.12 11.01 9.66
CA PRO A 333 -26.63 11.71 8.49
C PRO A 333 -26.83 10.83 7.24
N ASP A 334 -27.26 11.45 6.15
CA ASP A 334 -27.44 10.78 4.87
C ASP A 334 -26.09 10.27 4.36
N VAL A 335 -26.05 9.06 3.83
CA VAL A 335 -24.86 8.48 3.21
C VAL A 335 -25.09 8.34 1.71
N VAL A 336 -24.25 9.01 0.91
CA VAL A 336 -24.30 8.94 -0.55
C VAL A 336 -23.17 8.06 -1.06
N LYS A 337 -23.48 7.15 -1.99
CA LYS A 337 -22.51 6.33 -2.70
C LYS A 337 -22.71 6.49 -4.20
N THR A 338 -21.56 6.44 -4.90
CA THR A 338 -21.53 6.48 -6.35
C THR A 338 -20.79 5.27 -6.89
N PHE A 339 -21.23 4.76 -8.02
CA PHE A 339 -20.53 3.69 -8.73
C PHE A 339 -20.78 3.83 -10.24
N GLU A 340 -19.93 3.19 -11.03
CA GLU A 340 -20.04 3.20 -12.48
C GLU A 340 -20.83 2.00 -12.99
N VAL A 341 -21.62 2.20 -14.05
CA VAL A 341 -22.22 1.15 -14.87
C VAL A 341 -21.56 1.21 -16.25
N ILE A 342 -20.95 0.13 -16.67
CA ILE A 342 -20.21 0.03 -17.93
C ILE A 342 -20.84 -1.01 -18.88
N ASP A 343 -20.66 -0.79 -20.19
CA ASP A 343 -21.00 -1.80 -21.19
C ASP A 343 -19.83 -2.78 -21.33
N PRO A 344 -19.97 -4.04 -20.90
CA PRO A 344 -18.90 -4.99 -20.99
C PRO A 344 -18.43 -5.28 -22.42
N MET A 345 -19.29 -5.06 -23.43
CA MET A 345 -18.94 -5.29 -24.83
C MET A 345 -18.07 -4.16 -25.42
N ALA A 346 -17.96 -3.02 -24.74
CA ALA A 346 -17.12 -1.90 -25.18
C ALA A 346 -15.62 -2.15 -24.96
N TYR A 347 -15.25 -3.09 -24.10
CA TYR A 347 -13.88 -3.33 -23.68
C TYR A 347 -13.37 -4.67 -24.17
N SER A 348 -12.27 -4.65 -24.92
CA SER A 348 -11.56 -5.85 -25.38
C SER A 348 -10.41 -6.19 -24.46
N THR A 349 -10.07 -7.48 -24.38
CA THR A 349 -8.86 -7.93 -23.69
C THR A 349 -7.62 -7.61 -24.52
N ASP A 350 -6.62 -6.98 -23.94
CA ASP A 350 -5.29 -6.93 -24.53
C ASP A 350 -4.54 -8.24 -24.26
N ILE A 351 -4.26 -8.97 -25.32
CA ILE A 351 -3.59 -10.26 -25.26
C ILE A 351 -2.15 -10.07 -25.72
N THR A 352 -1.18 -10.32 -24.84
CA THR A 352 0.23 -10.35 -25.22
C THR A 352 0.74 -11.79 -25.10
N ILE A 353 0.99 -12.45 -26.25
CA ILE A 353 1.66 -13.73 -26.28
C ILE A 353 3.15 -13.46 -26.09
N ARG A 354 3.66 -13.85 -24.93
CA ARG A 354 5.06 -13.58 -24.53
C ARG A 354 5.99 -14.69 -24.94
N ARG A 355 5.52 -15.95 -24.90
CA ARG A 355 6.32 -17.13 -25.23
C ARG A 355 5.47 -18.20 -25.91
N PRO A 356 5.89 -18.69 -27.08
CA PRO A 356 6.87 -18.08 -28.00
C PRO A 356 6.37 -16.74 -28.55
N TYR A 357 7.28 -15.77 -28.69
CA TYR A 357 6.92 -14.45 -29.24
C TYR A 357 6.80 -14.54 -30.76
N ASP A 358 5.97 -13.65 -31.33
CA ASP A 358 5.66 -13.67 -32.77
C ASP A 358 6.88 -13.42 -33.64
N ALA A 359 6.94 -14.16 -34.76
CA ALA A 359 8.02 -14.11 -35.74
C ALA A 359 9.43 -14.43 -35.19
N THR A 360 9.53 -15.26 -34.12
CA THR A 360 10.80 -15.65 -33.54
C THR A 360 11.14 -17.12 -33.74
N ASN A 361 12.43 -17.46 -33.56
CA ASN A 361 12.89 -18.83 -33.49
C ASN A 361 12.87 -19.34 -32.04
N VAL A 362 12.54 -20.61 -31.87
CA VAL A 362 12.67 -21.38 -30.65
C VAL A 362 13.79 -22.39 -30.85
N TYR A 363 14.81 -22.33 -30.00
CA TYR A 363 16.03 -23.14 -30.18
C TYR A 363 15.96 -24.37 -29.29
N LEU A 364 15.82 -25.54 -29.93
CA LEU A 364 15.73 -26.84 -29.28
C LEU A 364 16.71 -27.82 -29.90
N PRO A 365 17.83 -28.16 -29.27
CA PRO A 365 18.69 -29.26 -29.73
C PRO A 365 17.92 -30.57 -29.89
N GLU A 366 17.01 -30.84 -28.96
CA GLU A 366 16.04 -31.93 -28.96
C GLU A 366 14.62 -31.38 -28.75
N LEU A 367 13.60 -32.10 -29.24
CA LEU A 367 12.21 -31.73 -29.02
C LEU A 367 11.85 -31.98 -27.55
N LYS A 368 11.87 -30.92 -26.75
CA LYS A 368 11.58 -30.90 -25.32
C LYS A 368 10.43 -29.91 -25.01
N PRO A 369 9.75 -30.06 -23.89
CA PRO A 369 8.73 -29.09 -23.46
C PRO A 369 9.28 -27.66 -23.39
N ILE A 370 8.56 -26.70 -23.96
CA ILE A 370 8.84 -25.28 -23.84
C ILE A 370 7.75 -24.62 -23.00
N ILE A 371 8.11 -23.57 -22.30
CA ILE A 371 7.13 -22.79 -21.57
C ILE A 371 6.34 -21.87 -22.52
N LEU A 372 5.04 -21.96 -22.46
CA LEU A 372 4.10 -21.00 -23.05
C LEU A 372 3.80 -19.92 -22.02
N ASN A 373 3.73 -18.69 -22.45
CA ASN A 373 3.37 -17.59 -21.55
C ASN A 373 2.57 -16.51 -22.26
N VAL A 374 1.48 -16.11 -21.63
CA VAL A 374 0.54 -15.09 -22.11
C VAL A 374 0.22 -14.14 -20.98
N SER A 375 0.28 -12.85 -21.22
CA SER A 375 -0.29 -11.85 -20.30
C SER A 375 -1.54 -11.24 -20.90
N LEU A 376 -2.57 -11.10 -20.03
CA LEU A 376 -3.86 -10.57 -20.37
C LEU A 376 -4.11 -9.31 -19.54
N GLN A 377 -4.65 -8.29 -20.19
CA GLN A 377 -5.13 -7.07 -19.53
C GLN A 377 -6.49 -6.71 -20.07
N VAL A 378 -7.38 -6.27 -19.21
CA VAL A 378 -8.68 -5.71 -19.59
C VAL A 378 -8.90 -4.42 -18.81
N GLU A 379 -9.39 -3.41 -19.48
CA GLU A 379 -9.83 -2.19 -18.82
C GLU A 379 -11.01 -2.54 -17.88
N HIS A 380 -11.10 -1.89 -16.74
CA HIS A 380 -12.08 -2.23 -15.70
C HIS A 380 -12.00 -3.66 -15.16
N ALA A 381 -10.80 -4.11 -14.90
CA ALA A 381 -10.51 -5.42 -14.34
C ALA A 381 -11.20 -5.68 -12.97
N ASP A 382 -11.61 -4.63 -12.27
CA ASP A 382 -12.43 -4.67 -11.08
C ASP A 382 -13.87 -5.19 -11.32
N ALA A 383 -14.33 -5.19 -12.58
CA ALA A 383 -15.66 -5.64 -12.97
C ALA A 383 -15.68 -6.70 -14.08
N LEU A 384 -14.67 -6.73 -14.96
CA LEU A 384 -14.55 -7.65 -16.07
C LEU A 384 -13.54 -8.75 -15.76
N LEU A 385 -14.02 -9.96 -15.50
CA LEU A 385 -13.21 -11.14 -15.21
C LEU A 385 -12.96 -11.97 -16.48
N PHE A 386 -11.86 -12.73 -16.51
CA PHE A 386 -11.63 -13.72 -17.55
C PHE A 386 -12.42 -15.01 -17.23
N GLU A 387 -13.41 -15.35 -18.05
CA GLU A 387 -14.25 -16.55 -17.87
C GLU A 387 -13.70 -17.75 -18.63
N ASP A 388 -13.13 -17.52 -19.83
CA ASP A 388 -12.54 -18.58 -20.64
C ASP A 388 -11.26 -18.07 -21.30
N VAL A 389 -10.16 -18.80 -21.09
CA VAL A 389 -8.87 -18.55 -21.70
C VAL A 389 -8.45 -19.79 -22.45
N ARG A 390 -8.67 -19.77 -23.75
CA ARG A 390 -8.39 -20.91 -24.64
C ARG A 390 -7.11 -20.67 -25.44
N CYS A 391 -6.27 -21.69 -25.48
CA CYS A 391 -5.07 -21.71 -26.30
C CYS A 391 -5.11 -22.91 -27.26
N THR A 392 -4.67 -22.68 -28.51
CA THR A 392 -4.42 -23.75 -29.45
C THR A 392 -3.05 -23.59 -30.10
N ILE A 393 -2.38 -24.70 -30.40
CA ILE A 393 -1.15 -24.69 -31.25
C ILE A 393 -1.41 -25.60 -32.42
N ASP A 394 -1.23 -25.06 -33.64
CA ASP A 394 -1.54 -25.74 -34.91
C ASP A 394 -2.99 -26.28 -34.97
N GLY A 395 -3.90 -25.68 -34.22
CA GLY A 395 -5.32 -26.07 -34.11
C GLY A 395 -5.63 -27.08 -33.03
N GLU A 396 -4.65 -27.62 -32.33
CA GLU A 396 -4.82 -28.54 -31.20
C GLU A 396 -4.92 -27.75 -29.90
N ASP A 397 -5.85 -28.11 -29.03
CA ASP A 397 -6.05 -27.43 -27.73
C ASP A 397 -4.85 -27.65 -26.79
N VAL A 398 -4.41 -26.57 -26.14
CA VAL A 398 -3.35 -26.57 -25.14
C VAL A 398 -3.86 -25.83 -23.92
N VAL A 399 -3.74 -26.46 -22.76
CA VAL A 399 -4.16 -25.86 -21.50
C VAL A 399 -3.19 -24.75 -21.10
N LEU A 400 -3.73 -23.64 -20.63
CA LEU A 400 -2.97 -22.60 -19.92
C LEU A 400 -3.49 -22.55 -18.46
N SER A 401 -2.57 -22.38 -17.52
CA SER A 401 -2.83 -22.25 -16.09
C SER A 401 -2.40 -20.88 -15.59
N THR A 402 -2.84 -20.51 -14.41
CA THR A 402 -2.45 -19.26 -13.73
C THR A 402 -2.51 -19.44 -12.22
N ASP A 403 -1.65 -18.76 -11.49
CA ASP A 403 -1.64 -18.77 -10.02
C ASP A 403 -2.81 -17.94 -9.43
N ALA A 404 -3.42 -17.06 -10.25
CA ALA A 404 -4.52 -16.19 -9.83
C ALA A 404 -5.61 -16.11 -10.93
N PRO A 405 -6.41 -17.19 -11.10
CA PRO A 405 -7.32 -17.34 -12.24
C PRO A 405 -8.36 -16.23 -12.38
N ASN A 406 -8.69 -15.52 -11.30
CA ASN A 406 -9.72 -14.48 -11.28
C ASN A 406 -9.13 -13.09 -10.93
N ASN A 407 -7.82 -12.92 -10.99
CA ASN A 407 -7.20 -11.64 -10.75
C ASN A 407 -6.66 -11.04 -12.07
N PRO A 408 -7.40 -10.12 -12.72
CA PRO A 408 -6.99 -9.51 -13.98
C PRO A 408 -5.76 -8.60 -13.87
N GLU A 409 -5.38 -8.14 -12.67
CA GLU A 409 -4.13 -7.39 -12.45
C GLU A 409 -2.90 -8.30 -12.59
N ASN A 410 -3.06 -9.61 -12.38
CA ASN A 410 -2.04 -10.65 -12.56
C ASN A 410 -2.39 -11.62 -13.69
N GLY A 411 -2.89 -11.14 -14.79
CA GLY A 411 -3.35 -11.91 -15.92
C GLY A 411 -2.24 -12.66 -16.68
N TYR A 412 -1.35 -13.34 -15.96
CA TYR A 412 -0.30 -14.18 -16.52
C TYR A 412 -0.74 -15.62 -16.53
N PHE A 413 -0.77 -16.20 -17.75
CA PHE A 413 -1.13 -17.59 -18.00
C PHE A 413 0.06 -18.32 -18.60
N TYR A 414 0.30 -19.55 -18.17
CA TYR A 414 1.46 -20.33 -18.58
C TYR A 414 1.16 -21.82 -18.53
N ASN A 415 1.90 -22.58 -19.29
CA ASN A 415 2.04 -24.03 -19.19
C ASN A 415 3.25 -24.46 -20.00
N TYR A 416 3.66 -25.70 -19.86
CA TYR A 416 4.62 -26.32 -20.76
C TYR A 416 3.88 -27.05 -21.87
N TRP A 417 4.46 -26.97 -23.09
CA TRP A 417 3.95 -27.67 -24.27
C TRP A 417 5.11 -28.37 -24.98
N THR A 418 4.92 -29.67 -25.36
CA THR A 418 5.92 -30.46 -26.04
C THR A 418 5.65 -30.43 -27.56
N PRO A 419 6.53 -29.83 -28.37
CA PRO A 419 6.38 -29.83 -29.81
C PRO A 419 6.62 -31.26 -30.41
N ALA A 420 5.78 -31.62 -31.34
CA ALA A 420 5.89 -32.92 -32.04
C ALA A 420 6.85 -32.88 -33.24
N ARG A 421 7.28 -31.71 -33.72
CA ARG A 421 8.11 -31.52 -34.89
C ARG A 421 8.90 -30.21 -34.83
N TYR A 422 9.93 -30.12 -35.62
CA TYR A 422 10.59 -28.87 -36.00
C TYR A 422 9.79 -28.13 -37.10
N GLY A 423 10.12 -26.87 -37.31
CA GLY A 423 9.53 -26.00 -38.32
C GLY A 423 8.52 -25.00 -37.75
N ASP A 424 7.67 -24.51 -38.64
CA ASP A 424 6.72 -23.42 -38.32
C ASP A 424 5.52 -23.93 -37.53
N HIS A 425 5.15 -23.15 -36.51
CA HIS A 425 3.99 -23.37 -35.65
C HIS A 425 3.18 -22.09 -35.50
N THR A 426 1.91 -22.25 -35.18
CA THR A 426 1.01 -21.11 -34.88
C THR A 426 0.27 -21.32 -33.57
N MET A 427 0.50 -20.45 -32.61
CA MET A 427 -0.24 -20.37 -31.36
C MET A 427 -1.38 -19.37 -31.49
N THR A 428 -2.57 -19.75 -31.07
CA THR A 428 -3.75 -18.88 -31.03
C THR A 428 -4.31 -18.86 -29.61
N VAL A 429 -4.49 -17.66 -29.05
CA VAL A 429 -5.11 -17.45 -27.74
C VAL A 429 -6.42 -16.71 -27.92
N SER A 430 -7.49 -17.21 -27.34
CA SER A 430 -8.82 -16.61 -27.34
C SER A 430 -9.32 -16.43 -25.92
N VAL A 431 -9.75 -15.24 -25.57
CA VAL A 431 -10.18 -14.86 -24.23
C VAL A 431 -11.60 -14.37 -24.26
N THR A 432 -12.45 -14.93 -23.40
CA THR A 432 -13.81 -14.47 -23.16
C THR A 432 -13.89 -13.81 -21.79
N THR A 433 -14.40 -12.59 -21.71
CA THR A 433 -14.65 -11.90 -20.44
C THR A 433 -16.05 -12.23 -19.89
N SER A 434 -16.28 -11.94 -18.61
CA SER A 434 -17.59 -12.07 -17.95
C SER A 434 -18.71 -11.26 -18.62
N GLY A 435 -18.38 -10.31 -19.47
CA GLY A 435 -19.30 -9.59 -20.33
C GLY A 435 -19.64 -10.28 -21.66
N GLY A 436 -18.99 -11.41 -21.96
CA GLY A 436 -19.16 -12.16 -23.20
C GLY A 436 -18.36 -11.61 -24.39
N ASN A 437 -17.51 -10.61 -24.19
CA ASN A 437 -16.60 -10.12 -25.24
C ASN A 437 -15.49 -11.15 -25.48
N VAL A 438 -15.24 -11.48 -26.76
CA VAL A 438 -14.22 -12.45 -27.18
C VAL A 438 -13.14 -11.72 -27.97
N THR A 439 -11.91 -11.85 -27.49
CA THR A 439 -10.71 -11.34 -28.17
C THR A 439 -9.77 -12.48 -28.53
N THR A 440 -9.17 -12.46 -29.72
CA THR A 440 -8.25 -13.48 -30.19
C THR A 440 -6.95 -12.87 -30.69
N LYS A 441 -5.83 -13.51 -30.35
CA LYS A 441 -4.48 -13.15 -30.80
C LYS A 441 -3.73 -14.39 -31.28
N THR A 442 -2.88 -14.22 -32.30
CA THR A 442 -2.02 -15.27 -32.80
C THR A 442 -0.55 -14.89 -32.75
N SER A 443 0.30 -15.89 -32.61
CA SER A 443 1.77 -15.81 -32.69
C SER A 443 2.25 -16.93 -33.61
N SER A 444 3.08 -16.61 -34.61
CA SER A 444 3.74 -17.57 -35.47
C SER A 444 5.21 -17.64 -35.12
N PHE A 445 5.74 -18.85 -34.94
CA PHE A 445 7.14 -19.08 -34.53
C PHE A 445 7.70 -20.31 -35.19
N ASN A 446 9.03 -20.39 -35.25
CA ASN A 446 9.72 -21.52 -35.85
C ASN A 446 10.55 -22.27 -34.82
N ILE A 447 10.39 -23.59 -34.71
CA ILE A 447 11.23 -24.43 -33.86
C ILE A 447 12.38 -24.99 -34.70
N THR A 448 13.60 -24.74 -34.23
CA THR A 448 14.82 -25.17 -34.93
C THR A 448 15.86 -25.74 -34.00
N LYS A 449 16.62 -26.71 -34.48
CA LYS A 449 17.86 -27.23 -33.87
C LYS A 449 19.13 -26.56 -34.40
N ASP A 450 18.99 -25.80 -35.49
CA ASP A 450 20.10 -25.12 -36.15
C ASP A 450 20.22 -23.68 -35.58
N TYR A 451 21.27 -23.42 -34.79
CA TYR A 451 21.58 -22.17 -34.16
C TYR A 451 23.07 -22.03 -33.86
N ASP A 452 23.52 -20.82 -33.63
CA ASP A 452 24.88 -20.45 -33.24
C ASP A 452 24.85 -19.67 -31.93
N ASP A 453 26.02 -19.16 -31.49
CA ASP A 453 26.09 -18.16 -30.42
C ASP A 453 25.25 -16.93 -30.80
N LEU A 454 24.60 -16.33 -29.82
CA LEU A 454 23.74 -15.16 -30.01
C LEU A 454 24.20 -14.03 -29.12
N THR A 455 24.12 -12.80 -29.65
CA THR A 455 24.23 -11.58 -28.86
C THR A 455 22.91 -10.81 -28.99
N VAL A 456 22.29 -10.50 -27.88
CA VAL A 456 21.01 -9.78 -27.82
C VAL A 456 21.17 -8.52 -27.01
N THR A 457 21.07 -7.36 -27.64
CA THR A 457 21.00 -6.07 -26.95
C THR A 457 19.54 -5.80 -26.60
N THR A 458 19.25 -5.61 -25.32
CA THR A 458 17.94 -5.25 -24.79
C THR A 458 17.88 -3.75 -24.54
N ILE A 459 18.25 -3.28 -23.36
CA ILE A 459 18.31 -1.87 -23.06
C ILE A 459 19.44 -1.25 -23.90
N ASN A 460 19.15 -0.20 -24.66
CA ASN A 460 20.13 0.47 -25.52
C ASN A 460 20.01 2.00 -25.40
N GLY A 461 20.08 2.48 -24.18
CA GLY A 461 19.90 3.89 -23.84
C GLY A 461 18.45 4.37 -23.95
N ASP A 462 17.51 3.47 -24.18
CA ASP A 462 16.07 3.75 -24.35
C ASP A 462 15.32 3.83 -23.01
N LEU A 463 15.81 3.20 -21.96
CA LEU A 463 15.34 3.38 -20.58
C LEU A 463 16.19 4.42 -19.87
N ILE A 464 15.54 5.44 -19.34
CA ILE A 464 16.21 6.58 -18.69
C ILE A 464 15.67 6.77 -17.28
N CYS A 465 16.59 6.71 -16.30
CA CYS A 465 16.32 7.14 -14.94
C CYS A 465 16.92 8.54 -14.70
N THR A 466 16.15 9.44 -14.13
CA THR A 466 16.55 10.83 -13.83
C THR A 466 16.27 11.14 -12.36
N PRO A 467 16.70 12.32 -11.84
CA PRO A 467 16.34 12.74 -10.50
C PRO A 467 14.83 12.83 -10.20
N SER A 468 13.99 12.81 -11.22
CA SER A 468 12.52 12.80 -11.09
C SER A 468 11.86 11.50 -11.54
N ILE A 469 12.59 10.61 -12.20
CA ILE A 469 12.11 9.31 -12.69
C ILE A 469 13.10 8.25 -12.25
N HIS A 470 12.78 7.55 -11.17
CA HIS A 470 13.69 6.57 -10.55
C HIS A 470 13.54 5.17 -11.12
N SER A 471 12.55 4.92 -11.96
CA SER A 471 12.31 3.62 -12.59
C SER A 471 11.74 3.79 -14.00
N ALA A 472 12.19 2.94 -14.93
CA ALA A 472 11.69 2.86 -16.29
C ALA A 472 11.57 1.39 -16.73
N ILE A 473 10.49 1.05 -17.44
CA ILE A 473 10.20 -0.33 -17.86
C ILE A 473 10.19 -0.40 -19.39
N GLY A 474 10.82 -1.46 -19.95
CA GLY A 474 10.83 -1.75 -21.37
C GLY A 474 10.53 -3.23 -21.65
N ASN A 475 10.05 -3.48 -22.87
CA ASN A 475 9.81 -4.81 -23.38
C ASN A 475 10.82 -5.17 -24.46
N TYR A 476 11.47 -6.33 -24.33
CA TYR A 476 12.56 -6.76 -25.20
C TYR A 476 12.37 -8.21 -25.60
N VAL A 477 12.81 -8.55 -26.81
CA VAL A 477 12.68 -9.91 -27.34
C VAL A 477 13.96 -10.68 -27.10
N MET A 478 13.85 -11.75 -26.32
CA MET A 478 14.91 -12.71 -26.04
C MET A 478 14.60 -14.03 -26.74
N PRO A 479 15.60 -14.84 -27.12
CA PRO A 479 15.38 -16.16 -27.69
C PRO A 479 14.62 -17.07 -26.72
N THR A 480 13.65 -17.84 -27.21
CA THR A 480 13.07 -18.95 -26.46
C THR A 480 13.92 -20.19 -26.71
N HIS A 481 14.30 -20.93 -25.66
CA HIS A 481 15.17 -22.08 -25.79
C HIS A 481 15.00 -23.05 -24.61
N VAL A 482 15.41 -24.31 -24.82
CA VAL A 482 15.62 -25.35 -23.79
C VAL A 482 16.86 -26.15 -24.13
N GLY A 483 17.82 -26.23 -23.21
CA GLY A 483 19.03 -27.00 -23.39
C GLY A 483 19.99 -26.51 -24.51
N ALA A 484 19.82 -25.24 -24.96
CA ALA A 484 20.54 -24.75 -26.14
C ALA A 484 21.77 -23.90 -25.80
N PHE A 485 21.76 -23.16 -24.69
CA PHE A 485 22.82 -22.23 -24.32
C PHE A 485 23.35 -22.58 -22.92
N ASN A 486 24.62 -22.95 -22.84
CA ASN A 486 25.26 -23.34 -21.57
C ASN A 486 25.85 -22.16 -20.78
N ASN A 487 25.87 -20.97 -21.36
CA ASN A 487 26.27 -19.74 -20.66
C ASN A 487 25.49 -18.56 -21.22
N ILE A 488 24.95 -17.73 -20.32
CA ILE A 488 24.32 -16.43 -20.64
C ILE A 488 25.03 -15.37 -19.82
N LYS A 489 25.77 -14.51 -20.49
CA LYS A 489 26.53 -13.45 -19.87
C LYS A 489 25.90 -12.10 -20.15
N ALA A 490 25.54 -11.36 -19.09
CA ALA A 490 25.09 -9.98 -19.18
C ALA A 490 26.29 -9.03 -19.22
N HIS A 491 26.29 -8.10 -20.17
CA HIS A 491 27.19 -6.96 -20.25
C HIS A 491 26.40 -5.71 -19.97
N TYR A 492 26.80 -4.97 -18.95
CA TYR A 492 26.14 -3.75 -18.49
C TYR A 492 27.07 -2.56 -18.62
N ASP A 493 26.72 -1.62 -19.52
CA ASP A 493 27.42 -0.36 -19.71
C ASP A 493 26.64 0.74 -19.02
N HIS A 494 27.18 1.26 -17.92
CA HIS A 494 26.57 2.35 -17.17
C HIS A 494 26.89 3.70 -17.82
N ASN A 495 25.95 4.19 -18.61
CA ASN A 495 26.08 5.48 -19.31
C ASN A 495 25.23 6.55 -18.61
N CYS A 496 25.73 7.79 -18.67
CA CYS A 496 25.06 8.95 -18.14
C CYS A 496 24.48 9.80 -19.27
N VAL A 497 23.29 10.36 -19.07
CA VAL A 497 22.64 11.22 -20.06
C VAL A 497 23.53 12.45 -20.34
N ASP A 498 23.88 12.67 -21.62
CA ASP A 498 24.80 13.71 -22.07
C ASP A 498 26.19 13.67 -21.39
N GLY A 499 26.58 12.52 -20.84
CA GLY A 499 27.85 12.35 -20.11
C GLY A 499 27.92 13.07 -18.76
N VAL A 500 26.79 13.49 -18.21
CA VAL A 500 26.68 14.19 -16.92
C VAL A 500 26.17 13.25 -15.84
N CYS A 501 27.09 12.55 -15.20
CA CYS A 501 26.81 11.60 -14.13
C CYS A 501 26.51 12.30 -12.78
N ASP A 502 25.76 11.61 -11.90
CA ASP A 502 25.67 12.00 -10.49
C ASP A 502 27.07 11.93 -9.84
N THR A 503 27.37 12.87 -8.98
CA THR A 503 28.67 12.96 -8.29
C THR A 503 28.78 12.01 -7.11
N TYR A 504 27.69 11.34 -6.73
CA TYR A 504 27.61 10.39 -5.63
C TYR A 504 27.28 8.98 -6.16
N ASP A 505 27.62 8.00 -5.37
CA ASP A 505 27.18 6.61 -5.56
C ASP A 505 25.68 6.47 -5.29
N ARG A 506 24.98 5.79 -6.20
CA ARG A 506 23.53 5.58 -6.13
C ARG A 506 23.21 4.10 -6.30
N VAL A 507 22.30 3.63 -5.50
CA VAL A 507 21.79 2.27 -5.65
C VAL A 507 20.83 2.20 -6.83
N GLY A 508 21.01 1.18 -7.64
CA GLY A 508 20.15 0.87 -8.77
C GLY A 508 20.37 -0.56 -9.25
N GLY A 509 19.89 -0.85 -10.44
CA GLY A 509 20.04 -2.16 -11.06
C GLY A 509 18.97 -2.46 -12.08
N VAL A 510 18.88 -3.73 -12.43
CA VAL A 510 17.90 -4.23 -13.39
C VAL A 510 17.10 -5.35 -12.73
N LYS A 511 15.77 -5.27 -12.88
CA LYS A 511 14.84 -6.35 -12.56
C LYS A 511 14.28 -6.94 -13.83
N VAL A 512 13.85 -8.20 -13.76
CA VAL A 512 13.15 -8.90 -14.82
C VAL A 512 11.83 -9.45 -14.28
N ARG A 513 10.79 -9.46 -15.12
CA ARG A 513 9.52 -10.07 -14.75
C ARG A 513 9.47 -11.52 -15.19
N ASN A 514 9.14 -12.42 -14.28
CA ASN A 514 9.01 -13.84 -14.59
C ASN A 514 7.70 -14.18 -15.33
N TYR A 515 7.53 -15.44 -15.74
CA TYR A 515 6.33 -15.90 -16.45
C TYR A 515 5.05 -15.91 -15.61
N ARG A 516 5.15 -15.73 -14.27
CA ARG A 516 4.03 -15.57 -13.35
C ARG A 516 3.66 -14.10 -13.12
N GLY A 517 4.38 -13.16 -13.73
CA GLY A 517 4.17 -11.74 -13.61
C GLY A 517 4.85 -11.09 -12.39
N GLN A 518 5.73 -11.80 -11.71
CA GLN A 518 6.45 -11.30 -10.53
C GLN A 518 7.77 -10.67 -10.95
N TRP A 519 8.08 -9.50 -10.37
CA TRP A 519 9.38 -8.87 -10.51
C TRP A 519 10.42 -9.57 -9.67
N MET A 520 11.63 -9.73 -10.20
CA MET A 520 12.81 -10.21 -9.48
C MET A 520 14.05 -9.42 -9.89
N GLU A 521 14.93 -9.18 -8.93
CA GLU A 521 16.19 -8.50 -9.19
C GLU A 521 17.13 -9.40 -10.00
N LEU A 522 17.48 -8.96 -11.22
CA LEU A 522 18.46 -9.66 -12.05
C LEU A 522 19.87 -9.37 -11.51
N PHE A 523 20.17 -8.11 -11.26
CA PHE A 523 21.39 -7.67 -10.57
C PHE A 523 21.20 -6.29 -9.96
N ARG A 524 21.98 -6.02 -8.91
CA ARG A 524 22.14 -4.72 -8.28
C ARG A 524 23.43 -4.07 -8.72
N TYR A 525 23.38 -2.78 -9.01
CA TYR A 525 24.52 -1.98 -9.38
C TYR A 525 24.54 -0.71 -8.51
N THR A 526 25.72 -0.34 -8.03
CA THR A 526 25.87 0.98 -7.39
C THR A 526 26.68 1.86 -8.31
N THR A 527 26.15 3.05 -8.64
CA THR A 527 26.78 3.93 -9.62
C THR A 527 28.16 4.41 -9.15
N PRO A 528 29.11 4.62 -10.06
CA PRO A 528 30.40 5.23 -9.73
C PRO A 528 30.26 6.73 -9.49
N PHE A 529 31.23 7.31 -8.76
CA PHE A 529 31.28 8.74 -8.47
C PHE A 529 31.65 9.55 -9.72
N GLY A 530 30.64 10.05 -10.43
CA GLY A 530 30.79 11.02 -11.50
C GLY A 530 31.43 10.51 -12.79
N VAL A 531 31.47 9.20 -13.03
CA VAL A 531 32.06 8.57 -14.24
C VAL A 531 31.16 7.49 -14.79
N GLU A 532 31.35 7.12 -16.05
CA GLU A 532 30.73 5.97 -16.70
C GLU A 532 31.61 4.73 -16.54
N CYS A 533 30.99 3.56 -16.42
CA CYS A 533 31.71 2.28 -16.24
C CYS A 533 30.92 1.11 -16.83
N GLU A 534 31.62 -0.01 -17.04
CA GLU A 534 31.04 -1.25 -17.50
C GLU A 534 31.31 -2.38 -16.50
N ASP A 535 30.42 -3.37 -16.47
CA ASP A 535 30.61 -4.62 -15.70
C ASP A 535 29.90 -5.78 -16.37
N ASN A 536 30.16 -6.99 -15.91
CA ASN A 536 29.62 -8.21 -16.46
C ASN A 536 29.15 -9.17 -15.38
N LEU A 537 28.11 -9.93 -15.69
CA LEU A 537 27.58 -10.94 -14.78
C LEU A 537 27.16 -12.21 -15.56
N ASP A 538 27.45 -13.38 -15.01
CA ASP A 538 26.83 -14.63 -15.44
C ASP A 538 25.39 -14.69 -14.91
N VAL A 539 24.44 -14.77 -15.83
CA VAL A 539 23.01 -14.85 -15.57
C VAL A 539 22.37 -16.12 -16.11
N THR A 540 23.17 -17.17 -16.32
CA THR A 540 22.71 -18.46 -16.86
C THR A 540 21.57 -19.05 -16.03
N ASP A 541 21.62 -18.91 -14.72
CA ASP A 541 20.55 -19.36 -13.82
C ASP A 541 19.20 -18.64 -14.03
N PHE A 542 19.22 -17.50 -14.72
CA PHE A 542 18.02 -16.78 -15.11
C PHE A 542 17.51 -17.16 -16.52
N SER A 543 18.04 -18.22 -17.12
CA SER A 543 17.67 -18.63 -18.50
C SER A 543 16.17 -18.83 -18.66
N SER A 544 15.45 -19.30 -17.64
CA SER A 544 13.99 -19.49 -17.69
C SER A 544 13.21 -18.19 -17.71
N VAL A 545 13.74 -17.09 -17.18
CA VAL A 545 13.05 -15.80 -17.16
C VAL A 545 13.48 -14.86 -18.29
N LEU A 546 14.67 -15.09 -18.85
CA LEU A 546 15.23 -14.33 -19.98
C LEU A 546 14.84 -14.94 -21.34
N GLN A 547 13.53 -15.17 -21.58
CA GLN A 547 13.02 -15.79 -22.80
C GLN A 547 11.75 -15.11 -23.31
N GLY A 548 11.57 -15.11 -24.63
CA GLY A 548 10.41 -14.54 -25.31
C GLY A 548 10.34 -13.02 -25.15
N LEU A 549 9.16 -12.45 -25.01
CA LEU A 549 8.99 -11.02 -24.73
C LEU A 549 9.15 -10.78 -23.23
N VAL A 550 10.34 -10.31 -22.81
CA VAL A 550 10.67 -10.01 -21.42
C VAL A 550 10.40 -8.57 -21.09
N GLU A 551 9.95 -8.30 -19.85
CA GLU A 551 9.93 -6.96 -19.31
C GLU A 551 11.15 -6.78 -18.41
N LEU A 552 11.89 -5.70 -18.64
CA LEU A 552 13.00 -5.27 -17.81
C LEU A 552 12.67 -3.94 -17.18
N GLU A 553 12.93 -3.80 -15.88
CA GLU A 553 12.87 -2.55 -15.15
C GLU A 553 14.29 -2.09 -14.83
N LEU A 554 14.65 -0.93 -15.36
CA LEU A 554 15.81 -0.19 -14.91
C LEU A 554 15.40 0.67 -13.72
N TYR A 555 16.12 0.63 -12.60
CA TYR A 555 15.85 1.49 -11.45
C TYR A 555 17.15 2.10 -10.90
N PHE A 556 17.10 3.39 -10.55
CA PHE A 556 18.20 4.11 -9.89
C PHE A 556 17.68 5.21 -8.98
N GLU A 557 18.22 5.28 -7.78
CA GLU A 557 18.01 6.39 -6.85
C GLU A 557 18.91 7.55 -7.27
N SER A 558 18.50 8.39 -8.21
CA SER A 558 19.28 9.55 -8.68
C SER A 558 18.73 10.85 -8.11
N TRP A 559 19.60 11.73 -7.67
CA TRP A 559 19.25 13.04 -7.09
C TRP A 559 19.98 14.22 -7.79
N ASN A 560 21.04 13.94 -8.51
CA ASN A 560 21.88 14.90 -9.21
C ASN A 560 22.21 14.40 -10.63
N GLY A 561 22.86 15.23 -11.44
CA GLY A 561 23.23 14.91 -12.81
C GLY A 561 22.02 14.94 -13.75
N ASN A 562 22.19 14.44 -14.97
CA ASN A 562 21.13 14.37 -15.97
C ASN A 562 20.37 13.03 -15.98
N GLY A 563 20.84 12.07 -15.18
CA GLY A 563 20.29 10.71 -15.12
C GLY A 563 21.15 9.68 -15.85
N TYR A 564 20.62 8.47 -15.98
CA TYR A 564 21.30 7.29 -16.51
C TYR A 564 20.52 6.69 -17.68
N ASN A 565 21.24 6.31 -18.74
CA ASN A 565 20.72 5.66 -19.93
C ASN A 565 21.63 4.50 -20.37
N PRO A 566 21.70 3.43 -19.56
CA PRO A 566 22.65 2.33 -19.77
C PRO A 566 22.34 1.50 -21.01
N THR A 567 23.32 0.65 -21.36
CA THR A 567 23.15 -0.43 -22.31
C THR A 567 23.25 -1.77 -21.61
N LEU A 568 22.37 -2.71 -21.96
CA LEU A 568 22.39 -4.10 -21.45
C LEU A 568 22.33 -5.07 -22.64
N THR A 569 23.39 -5.88 -22.76
CA THR A 569 23.53 -6.89 -23.82
C THR A 569 23.77 -8.25 -23.19
N PHE A 570 23.18 -9.27 -23.79
CA PHE A 570 23.36 -10.68 -23.37
C PHE A 570 24.09 -11.45 -24.46
N ASP A 571 25.24 -12.04 -24.11
CA ASP A 571 25.92 -13.05 -24.93
C ASP A 571 25.47 -14.42 -24.48
N MET A 572 24.91 -15.18 -25.40
CA MET A 572 24.40 -16.55 -25.21
C MET A 572 25.27 -17.51 -25.97
N THR A 573 26.04 -18.33 -25.23
CA THR A 573 26.98 -19.28 -25.81
C THR A 573 26.28 -20.61 -26.05
N LYS A 574 26.32 -21.10 -27.27
CA LYS A 574 25.82 -22.41 -27.68
C LYS A 574 26.58 -23.52 -26.95
N GLY A 575 25.87 -24.48 -26.42
CA GLY A 575 26.47 -25.64 -25.76
C GLY A 575 25.46 -26.46 -24.98
N ASP A 576 25.85 -27.70 -24.66
CA ASP A 576 25.04 -28.58 -23.83
C ASP A 576 24.93 -28.04 -22.40
N THR A 577 23.74 -28.01 -21.86
CA THR A 577 23.44 -27.59 -20.49
C THR A 577 23.50 -28.78 -19.53
N GLU A 578 23.86 -28.56 -18.27
CA GLU A 578 23.78 -29.59 -17.24
C GLU A 578 22.33 -29.96 -16.92
N PHE A 579 21.46 -28.95 -16.90
CA PHE A 579 20.02 -29.08 -16.71
C PHE A 579 19.28 -28.38 -17.83
N ASP A 580 18.11 -28.92 -18.22
CA ASP A 580 17.28 -28.35 -19.26
C ASP A 580 16.38 -27.20 -18.72
N TYR A 581 15.96 -27.29 -17.47
CA TYR A 581 14.97 -26.40 -16.86
C TYR A 581 15.51 -25.75 -15.56
N TYR A 582 15.29 -24.48 -15.48
CA TYR A 582 15.62 -23.63 -14.33
C TYR A 582 14.33 -23.00 -13.84
N ASN A 583 14.08 -23.02 -12.53
CA ASN A 583 13.04 -22.20 -11.93
C ASN A 583 13.67 -21.26 -10.92
N VAL A 584 13.26 -20.01 -10.91
CA VAL A 584 13.79 -18.97 -10.03
C VAL A 584 12.64 -18.40 -9.22
N ASP A 585 12.68 -18.57 -7.91
CA ASP A 585 11.73 -18.02 -6.97
C ASP A 585 12.42 -17.00 -6.06
N GLU A 586 11.97 -15.75 -6.05
CA GLU A 586 12.49 -14.73 -5.14
C GLU A 586 11.81 -14.86 -3.79
N ILE A 587 12.59 -15.19 -2.75
CA ILE A 587 12.09 -15.44 -1.39
C ILE A 587 12.27 -14.25 -0.46
N TRP A 588 13.21 -13.37 -0.76
CA TRP A 588 13.41 -12.08 -0.09
C TRP A 588 13.69 -11.01 -1.12
N PHE A 589 13.01 -9.88 -1.01
CA PHE A 589 13.32 -8.67 -1.78
C PHE A 589 12.83 -7.46 -1.00
N ASP A 590 13.68 -6.95 -0.08
CA ASP A 590 13.31 -5.81 0.76
C ASP A 590 14.55 -5.08 1.31
N ILE A 591 14.29 -3.97 1.98
CA ILE A 591 15.25 -3.18 2.74
C ILE A 591 14.99 -3.44 4.22
N PHE A 592 15.95 -4.08 4.87
CA PHE A 592 15.83 -4.44 6.28
C PHE A 592 16.68 -3.53 7.16
N SER A 593 16.16 -3.12 8.30
CA SER A 593 16.94 -2.41 9.31
C SER A 593 18.07 -3.30 9.80
N PHE A 594 19.26 -2.73 9.98
CA PHE A 594 20.43 -3.47 10.47
C PHE A 594 20.94 -2.83 11.76
N GLY A 595 20.96 -3.61 12.86
CA GLY A 595 21.34 -3.13 14.18
C GLY A 595 20.23 -2.43 14.98
N ASP A 596 18.97 -2.61 14.57
CA ASP A 596 17.82 -2.12 15.33
C ASP A 596 17.67 -2.89 16.64
N TYR A 597 17.77 -2.20 17.75
CA TYR A 597 17.59 -2.78 19.08
C TYR A 597 16.21 -3.38 19.34
N ALA A 598 15.17 -2.87 18.70
CA ALA A 598 13.81 -3.39 18.82
C ALA A 598 13.64 -4.70 18.04
N ASN A 599 14.39 -4.88 16.95
CA ASN A 599 14.32 -6.09 16.11
C ASN A 599 15.67 -6.33 15.41
N GLN A 600 16.53 -7.12 16.04
CA GLN A 600 17.87 -7.42 15.51
C GLN A 600 17.87 -8.45 14.37
N GLN A 601 16.75 -9.17 14.15
CA GLN A 601 16.58 -10.16 13.10
C GLN A 601 15.29 -9.86 12.31
N PRO A 602 15.27 -8.79 11.48
CA PRO A 602 14.08 -8.34 10.77
C PRO A 602 13.74 -9.19 9.55
N ILE A 603 14.69 -10.00 9.04
CA ILE A 603 14.48 -10.84 7.85
C ILE A 603 13.68 -12.07 8.28
N PRO A 604 12.49 -12.31 7.71
CA PRO A 604 11.70 -13.49 8.05
C PRO A 604 12.36 -14.77 7.53
N ASP A 605 12.18 -15.87 8.24
CA ASP A 605 12.44 -17.20 7.68
C ASP A 605 11.39 -17.58 6.63
N VAL A 606 11.77 -18.48 5.72
CA VAL A 606 10.92 -18.92 4.62
C VAL A 606 10.85 -20.43 4.59
N ASP A 607 9.65 -20.97 4.67
CA ASP A 607 9.38 -22.38 4.36
C ASP A 607 9.27 -22.54 2.83
N TYR A 608 10.35 -23.01 2.20
CA TYR A 608 10.40 -23.22 0.76
C TYR A 608 10.08 -24.69 0.41
N THR A 609 9.14 -24.89 -0.51
CA THR A 609 8.81 -26.19 -1.08
C THR A 609 9.45 -26.33 -2.45
N PHE A 610 10.30 -27.34 -2.61
CA PHE A 610 10.95 -27.61 -3.89
C PHE A 610 9.93 -28.13 -4.91
N PRO A 611 9.90 -27.56 -6.14
CA PRO A 611 9.07 -28.08 -7.22
C PRO A 611 9.29 -29.57 -7.46
N GLU A 612 8.27 -30.28 -7.91
CA GLU A 612 8.40 -31.66 -8.36
C GLU A 612 9.46 -31.76 -9.46
N TYR A 613 10.17 -32.85 -9.51
CA TYR A 613 11.33 -33.12 -10.42
C TYR A 613 12.59 -32.27 -10.18
N THR A 614 12.67 -31.46 -9.11
CA THR A 614 13.92 -30.78 -8.77
C THR A 614 15.05 -31.79 -8.52
N GLU A 615 16.14 -31.63 -9.24
CA GLU A 615 17.35 -32.49 -9.12
C GLU A 615 18.46 -31.80 -8.31
N ALA A 616 18.59 -30.49 -8.43
CA ALA A 616 19.50 -29.66 -7.68
C ALA A 616 18.87 -28.31 -7.31
N ALA A 617 19.38 -27.66 -6.27
CA ALA A 617 18.91 -26.34 -5.87
C ALA A 617 20.04 -25.48 -5.29
N ARG A 618 19.95 -24.17 -5.46
CA ARG A 618 20.90 -23.19 -4.94
C ARG A 618 20.16 -22.00 -4.36
N LEU A 619 20.70 -21.43 -3.28
CA LEU A 619 20.25 -20.15 -2.73
C LEU A 619 21.23 -19.06 -3.16
N LYS A 620 20.77 -18.13 -3.95
CA LYS A 620 21.53 -16.96 -4.40
C LYS A 620 21.09 -15.72 -3.67
N ILE A 621 22.04 -15.05 -3.02
CA ILE A 621 21.76 -13.86 -2.22
C ILE A 621 22.58 -12.68 -2.73
N ILE A 622 21.92 -11.57 -2.99
CA ILE A 622 22.53 -10.25 -3.17
C ILE A 622 22.24 -9.45 -1.91
N SER A 623 23.27 -9.18 -1.12
CA SER A 623 23.16 -8.32 0.07
C SER A 623 24.06 -7.11 -0.08
N SER A 624 23.58 -5.94 0.30
CA SER A 624 24.38 -4.71 0.32
C SER A 624 24.00 -3.83 1.51
N GLY A 625 25.00 -3.46 2.30
CA GLY A 625 24.84 -2.58 3.44
C GLY A 625 24.88 -1.12 3.00
N HIS A 626 23.96 -0.30 3.52
CA HIS A 626 23.86 1.11 3.20
C HIS A 626 23.58 1.93 4.45
N ASN A 627 23.81 3.22 4.33
CA ASN A 627 23.69 4.25 5.35
C ASN A 627 24.77 4.19 6.43
N TRP A 628 25.12 5.36 6.90
CA TRP A 628 26.08 5.61 7.97
C TRP A 628 25.84 7.01 8.56
N SER A 629 26.29 7.26 9.80
CA SER A 629 26.31 8.59 10.36
C SER A 629 27.69 8.99 10.86
N SER A 630 27.94 10.31 11.01
CA SER A 630 29.15 10.81 11.59
C SER A 630 29.20 10.52 13.09
N GLY A 631 30.38 10.14 13.59
CA GLY A 631 30.64 10.19 15.02
C GLY A 631 30.71 11.64 15.55
N VAL A 632 30.69 11.79 16.87
CA VAL A 632 30.77 13.09 17.55
C VAL A 632 31.98 13.89 17.05
N ASN A 633 31.77 15.16 16.72
CA ASN A 633 32.74 16.08 16.12
C ASN A 633 33.17 15.71 14.68
N GLY A 634 32.32 15.10 13.90
CA GLY A 634 32.56 14.73 12.50
C GLY A 634 33.61 13.63 12.33
N THR A 635 33.91 12.87 13.39
CA THR A 635 34.77 11.69 13.27
C THR A 635 34.00 10.57 12.58
N TYR A 636 34.67 9.91 11.65
CA TYR A 636 34.08 8.74 10.98
C TYR A 636 33.98 7.57 11.97
N ASN A 637 32.76 7.05 12.16
CA ASN A 637 32.51 5.90 13.03
C ASN A 637 31.96 4.72 12.21
N THR A 638 32.85 3.81 11.83
CA THR A 638 32.48 2.62 11.05
C THR A 638 31.58 1.63 11.81
N GLY A 639 31.55 1.69 13.14
CA GLY A 639 30.73 0.80 13.96
C GLY A 639 29.22 1.11 13.94
N ASN A 640 28.83 2.24 13.33
CA ASN A 640 27.44 2.63 13.18
C ASN A 640 26.97 2.61 11.70
N ALA A 641 27.68 1.92 10.81
CA ALA A 641 27.48 2.01 9.39
C ALA A 641 27.30 0.63 8.77
N ALA A 642 26.11 0.28 8.32
CA ALA A 642 25.92 -0.96 7.55
C ALA A 642 26.77 -0.97 6.28
N GLU A 643 27.03 0.18 5.67
CA GLU A 643 27.83 0.33 4.46
C GLU A 643 29.30 -0.10 4.65
N PHE A 644 29.87 0.18 5.81
CA PHE A 644 31.31 0.00 6.08
C PHE A 644 31.58 -1.02 7.21
N TYR A 645 30.60 -1.78 7.61
CA TYR A 645 30.76 -2.81 8.63
C TYR A 645 31.04 -4.16 7.98
N GLU A 646 32.15 -4.79 8.37
CA GLU A 646 32.54 -6.13 7.95
C GLU A 646 31.76 -7.19 8.75
N ALA A 647 30.61 -7.62 8.22
CA ALA A 647 29.73 -8.56 8.88
C ALA A 647 29.92 -10.00 8.39
N THR A 648 29.63 -10.95 9.27
CA THR A 648 29.47 -12.36 8.87
C THR A 648 28.08 -12.83 9.27
N HIS A 649 27.21 -12.92 8.27
CA HIS A 649 25.85 -13.43 8.43
C HIS A 649 25.79 -14.94 8.33
N GLY A 650 24.79 -15.57 8.95
CA GLY A 650 24.59 -17.01 8.92
C GLY A 650 23.44 -17.39 7.98
N ILE A 651 23.62 -18.46 7.20
CA ILE A 651 22.51 -19.12 6.50
C ILE A 651 22.16 -20.39 7.27
N LYS A 652 20.94 -20.44 7.79
CA LYS A 652 20.39 -21.60 8.48
C LYS A 652 19.40 -22.33 7.59
N ILE A 653 19.49 -23.64 7.59
CA ILE A 653 18.54 -24.53 6.92
C ILE A 653 18.00 -25.48 7.97
N ASN A 654 16.68 -25.49 8.17
CA ASN A 654 16.00 -26.28 9.20
C ASN A 654 16.64 -26.06 10.58
N ASP A 655 16.79 -24.81 11.00
CA ASP A 655 17.40 -24.34 12.25
C ASP A 655 18.93 -24.57 12.38
N ALA A 656 19.54 -25.30 11.49
CA ALA A 656 20.98 -25.55 11.54
C ALA A 656 21.74 -24.51 10.70
N LYS A 657 22.72 -23.84 11.30
CA LYS A 657 23.64 -22.97 10.55
C LYS A 657 24.52 -23.82 9.63
N VAL A 658 24.36 -23.59 8.32
CA VAL A 658 25.04 -24.39 7.30
C VAL A 658 26.13 -23.60 6.60
N TYR A 659 25.89 -22.30 6.37
CA TYR A 659 26.83 -21.45 5.67
C TYR A 659 27.06 -20.13 6.40
N ASP A 660 28.25 -19.56 6.18
CA ASP A 660 28.62 -18.21 6.53
C ASP A 660 28.66 -17.32 5.28
N GLN A 661 28.03 -16.15 5.34
CA GLN A 661 28.18 -15.10 4.36
C GLN A 661 29.09 -14.00 4.93
N HIS A 662 30.33 -13.96 4.50
CA HIS A 662 31.22 -12.86 4.85
C HIS A 662 30.93 -11.66 3.96
N LEU A 663 30.11 -10.74 4.45
CA LEU A 663 29.61 -9.58 3.69
C LEU A 663 30.65 -8.47 3.67
N TRP A 664 31.68 -8.64 2.85
CA TRP A 664 32.75 -7.67 2.68
C TRP A 664 33.34 -7.69 1.28
N ARG A 665 33.63 -6.52 0.71
CA ARG A 665 34.20 -6.41 -0.63
C ARG A 665 35.34 -5.40 -0.68
N THR A 666 36.47 -5.78 -1.27
CA THR A 666 37.59 -4.89 -1.55
C THR A 666 37.27 -4.07 -2.80
N CYS A 667 37.29 -2.74 -2.70
CA CYS A 667 36.97 -1.83 -3.79
C CYS A 667 38.20 -1.16 -4.45
N ASN A 668 39.37 -1.35 -3.91
CA ASN A 668 40.62 -0.90 -4.52
C ASN A 668 41.63 -2.05 -4.62
N PRO A 669 41.97 -2.59 -5.83
CA PRO A 669 41.44 -2.12 -7.14
C PRO A 669 39.93 -2.40 -7.27
N ASN A 670 39.23 -1.58 -8.08
CA ASN A 670 37.80 -1.78 -8.33
C ASN A 670 37.54 -3.10 -9.05
N PRO A 671 36.56 -3.91 -8.62
CA PRO A 671 36.29 -5.23 -9.19
C PRO A 671 35.92 -5.21 -10.68
N ALA A 672 35.23 -4.18 -11.14
CA ALA A 672 34.90 -3.98 -12.56
C ALA A 672 35.95 -3.17 -13.33
N GLY A 673 37.05 -2.78 -12.68
CA GLY A 673 38.07 -1.92 -13.29
C GLY A 673 37.66 -0.45 -13.38
N CYS A 674 36.56 -0.06 -12.79
CA CYS A 674 36.01 1.30 -12.75
C CYS A 674 36.87 2.21 -11.86
N GLN A 675 37.94 2.73 -12.41
CA GLN A 675 38.90 3.58 -11.69
C GLN A 675 39.74 4.45 -12.64
N PRO A 676 40.15 5.68 -12.23
CA PRO A 676 39.81 6.31 -10.94
C PRO A 676 38.41 6.90 -10.93
N GLN A 677 37.83 7.00 -9.74
CA GLN A 677 36.59 7.73 -9.49
C GLN A 677 36.86 8.88 -8.50
N ALA A 678 35.89 9.77 -8.32
CA ALA A 678 35.90 10.72 -7.21
C ALA A 678 35.43 10.05 -5.89
N GLY A 679 35.34 10.84 -4.82
CA GLY A 679 34.72 10.40 -3.56
C GLY A 679 35.47 9.29 -2.83
N THR A 680 34.68 8.43 -2.15
CA THR A 680 35.18 7.38 -1.25
C THR A 680 35.24 6.00 -1.91
N TRP A 681 35.35 5.94 -3.24
CA TRP A 681 35.30 4.67 -3.99
C TRP A 681 36.35 3.64 -3.56
N THR A 682 37.48 4.08 -2.99
CA THR A 682 38.53 3.18 -2.53
C THR A 682 38.24 2.47 -1.21
N TYR A 683 37.17 2.89 -0.51
CA TYR A 683 36.81 2.28 0.75
C TYR A 683 36.15 0.92 0.52
N GLN A 684 36.53 -0.05 1.34
CA GLN A 684 35.90 -1.36 1.34
C GLN A 684 34.46 -1.24 1.87
N ARG A 685 33.55 -2.08 1.36
CA ARG A 685 32.13 -1.97 1.66
C ARG A 685 31.45 -3.34 1.85
N SER A 686 30.30 -3.30 2.48
CA SER A 686 29.47 -4.46 2.75
C SER A 686 28.75 -4.91 1.48
N GLY A 687 29.40 -5.79 0.70
CA GLY A 687 28.82 -6.52 -0.44
C GLY A 687 28.83 -5.82 -1.79
N TRP A 688 29.27 -4.58 -1.90
CA TRP A 688 29.23 -3.79 -3.14
C TRP A 688 30.45 -2.86 -3.29
N CYS A 689 30.64 -2.36 -4.49
CA CYS A 689 31.60 -1.27 -4.75
C CYS A 689 31.01 -0.31 -5.76
N PRO A 690 31.30 1.01 -5.67
CA PRO A 690 30.85 1.98 -6.67
C PRO A 690 31.39 1.64 -8.06
N GLY A 691 30.52 1.63 -9.06
CA GLY A 691 30.87 1.27 -10.44
C GLY A 691 31.02 -0.21 -10.66
N SER A 692 30.39 -1.07 -9.85
CA SER A 692 30.36 -2.51 -10.10
C SER A 692 29.04 -3.16 -9.67
N ILE A 693 28.71 -4.27 -10.31
CA ILE A 693 27.61 -5.13 -9.92
C ILE A 693 27.87 -5.69 -8.52
N ALA A 694 26.87 -5.68 -7.64
CA ALA A 694 26.96 -6.20 -6.28
C ALA A 694 27.30 -7.70 -6.28
N MET A 695 27.95 -8.15 -5.21
CA MET A 695 28.31 -9.55 -5.06
C MET A 695 27.06 -10.45 -5.00
N VAL A 696 27.12 -11.60 -5.65
CA VAL A 696 26.16 -12.69 -5.52
C VAL A 696 26.80 -13.80 -4.72
N TRP A 697 26.21 -14.14 -3.57
CA TRP A 697 26.58 -15.35 -2.84
C TRP A 697 25.73 -16.52 -3.32
N ASP A 698 26.35 -17.67 -3.42
CA ASP A 698 25.77 -18.87 -4.02
C ASP A 698 25.98 -20.06 -3.09
N PHE A 699 24.88 -20.54 -2.49
CA PHE A 699 24.87 -21.61 -1.48
C PHE A 699 24.12 -22.83 -2.00
N ASP A 700 24.70 -24.01 -1.82
CA ASP A 700 24.13 -25.26 -2.29
C ASP A 700 23.01 -25.75 -1.37
N LEU A 701 21.82 -25.99 -1.94
CA LEU A 701 20.67 -26.55 -1.25
C LEU A 701 20.32 -27.97 -1.70
N THR A 702 21.11 -28.57 -2.59
CA THR A 702 20.80 -29.85 -3.26
C THR A 702 20.56 -31.00 -2.26
N ASP A 703 21.29 -31.03 -1.15
CA ASP A 703 21.11 -32.06 -0.12
C ASP A 703 19.71 -32.04 0.54
N TYR A 704 18.99 -30.90 0.45
CA TYR A 704 17.68 -30.73 1.04
C TYR A 704 16.51 -31.01 0.07
N VAL A 705 16.79 -31.11 -1.22
CA VAL A 705 15.78 -31.35 -2.27
C VAL A 705 15.01 -32.64 -1.99
N SER A 706 15.70 -33.71 -1.58
CA SER A 706 15.07 -34.99 -1.28
C SER A 706 14.05 -34.96 -0.14
N ASN A 707 14.07 -33.91 0.70
CA ASN A 707 13.11 -33.72 1.77
C ASN A 707 11.78 -33.07 1.28
N GLY A 708 11.75 -32.58 0.04
CA GLY A 708 10.64 -31.87 -0.57
C GLY A 708 10.45 -30.44 -0.10
N CYS A 709 11.01 -30.06 1.06
CA CYS A 709 10.94 -28.69 1.58
C CYS A 709 12.14 -28.37 2.50
N ALA A 710 12.40 -27.08 2.70
CA ALA A 710 13.40 -26.58 3.64
C ALA A 710 12.93 -25.24 4.26
N ASN A 711 13.13 -25.08 5.57
CA ASN A 711 13.04 -23.75 6.19
C ASN A 711 14.38 -23.05 6.00
N ILE A 712 14.37 -21.86 5.40
CA ILE A 712 15.55 -21.06 5.06
C ILE A 712 15.51 -19.78 5.91
N PHE A 713 16.54 -19.55 6.72
CA PHE A 713 16.66 -18.38 7.56
C PHE A 713 18.00 -17.68 7.33
N TYR A 714 17.95 -16.38 7.08
CA TYR A 714 19.11 -15.51 6.94
C TYR A 714 19.36 -14.79 8.27
N GLU A 715 20.27 -15.36 9.08
CA GLU A 715 20.64 -14.82 10.38
C GLU A 715 21.61 -13.66 10.21
N LEU A 716 21.20 -12.46 10.54
CA LEU A 716 22.09 -11.30 10.58
C LEU A 716 23.16 -11.47 11.66
N ASP A 717 24.35 -10.87 11.45
CA ASP A 717 25.46 -10.91 12.39
C ASP A 717 25.01 -10.44 13.80
N PRO A 718 24.94 -11.34 14.79
CA PRO A 718 24.43 -11.02 16.11
C PRO A 718 25.43 -10.17 16.94
N THR A 719 26.64 -9.98 16.44
CA THR A 719 27.66 -9.16 17.12
C THR A 719 27.61 -7.69 16.73
N TYR A 720 26.82 -7.36 15.69
CA TYR A 720 26.66 -5.98 15.30
C TYR A 720 25.81 -5.22 16.31
N ILE A 721 26.35 -4.12 16.82
CA ILE A 721 25.68 -3.19 17.73
C ILE A 721 25.84 -1.79 17.15
N ASP A 722 24.73 -1.18 16.79
CA ASP A 722 24.70 0.20 16.33
C ASP A 722 24.38 1.17 17.47
N GLU A 723 25.45 1.80 18.03
CA GLU A 723 25.30 2.80 19.10
C GLU A 723 24.73 4.15 18.63
N CYS A 724 24.48 4.30 17.33
CA CYS A 724 23.88 5.48 16.71
C CYS A 724 22.44 5.24 16.20
N HIS A 725 21.96 4.00 16.30
CA HIS A 725 20.59 3.68 15.95
C HIS A 725 19.61 4.46 16.83
N PRO A 726 18.51 5.03 16.30
CA PRO A 726 17.54 5.80 17.08
C PRO A 726 16.96 5.04 18.29
N ASN A 727 16.87 3.70 18.21
CA ASN A 727 16.39 2.82 19.28
C ASN A 727 17.49 2.36 20.24
N TYR A 728 18.75 2.85 20.10
CA TYR A 728 19.80 2.55 21.06
C TYR A 728 19.42 3.13 22.45
N PRO A 729 19.61 2.41 23.56
CA PRO A 729 19.09 2.82 24.87
C PRO A 729 19.55 4.20 25.36
N ASP A 730 20.74 4.64 24.94
CA ASP A 730 21.29 5.94 25.33
C ASP A 730 20.93 7.07 24.34
N CYS A 731 20.23 6.77 23.26
CA CYS A 731 19.71 7.78 22.33
C CYS A 731 18.41 8.37 22.85
N VAL A 732 18.24 9.66 22.77
CA VAL A 732 16.99 10.32 23.20
C VAL A 732 15.98 10.25 22.07
N ASN A 733 15.00 9.41 22.23
CA ASN A 733 13.93 9.25 21.24
C ASN A 733 13.16 10.57 21.05
N GLY A 734 12.93 10.94 19.81
CA GLY A 734 12.26 12.20 19.45
C GLY A 734 13.17 13.44 19.42
N GLN A 735 14.38 13.39 19.93
CA GLN A 735 15.35 14.52 19.87
C GLN A 735 16.48 14.32 18.86
N ASN A 736 16.49 13.19 18.12
CA ASN A 736 17.54 12.85 17.17
C ASN A 736 18.96 13.06 17.73
N SER A 737 19.17 12.68 18.98
CA SER A 737 20.46 12.79 19.62
C SER A 737 20.91 11.47 20.24
N CYS A 738 22.11 11.05 19.83
CA CYS A 738 22.79 9.90 20.41
C CYS A 738 24.12 10.35 21.01
N PRO A 739 24.59 9.84 22.17
CA PRO A 739 25.81 10.31 22.83
C PRO A 739 27.09 10.17 22.01
N LYS A 740 27.10 9.26 21.03
CA LYS A 740 28.28 8.92 20.22
C LYS A 740 28.21 9.39 18.78
N CYS A 741 27.11 10.02 18.36
CA CYS A 741 26.86 10.39 16.98
C CYS A 741 26.30 11.81 16.88
N ASP A 742 26.70 12.55 15.86
CA ASP A 742 26.19 13.90 15.59
C ASP A 742 24.72 13.89 15.15
N ALA A 743 24.28 12.78 14.52
CA ALA A 743 22.89 12.51 14.18
C ALA A 743 22.66 11.00 14.20
N PRO A 744 21.51 10.52 14.67
CA PRO A 744 21.15 9.13 14.54
C PRO A 744 20.91 8.80 13.07
N ASP A 745 21.28 7.59 12.67
CA ASP A 745 21.00 7.05 11.34
C ASP A 745 20.46 5.63 11.46
N ASN A 746 19.67 5.20 10.48
CA ASN A 746 19.16 3.85 10.37
C ASN A 746 19.97 3.08 9.31
N PRO A 747 21.04 2.39 9.68
CA PRO A 747 21.72 1.48 8.78
C PRO A 747 20.78 0.42 8.27
N VAL A 748 20.87 0.13 6.97
CA VAL A 748 20.01 -0.86 6.31
C VAL A 748 20.81 -1.88 5.53
N LEU A 749 20.24 -3.06 5.43
CA LEU A 749 20.71 -4.12 4.55
C LEU A 749 19.65 -4.33 3.47
N ARG A 750 20.02 -4.11 2.22
CA ARG A 750 19.17 -4.44 1.07
C ARG A 750 19.43 -5.89 0.70
N VAL A 751 18.42 -6.73 0.76
CA VAL A 751 18.54 -8.18 0.51
C VAL A 751 17.62 -8.59 -0.62
N SER A 752 18.19 -9.32 -1.59
CA SER A 752 17.45 -10.07 -2.59
C SER A 752 17.94 -11.51 -2.53
N GLY A 753 17.10 -12.43 -2.10
CA GLY A 753 17.37 -13.84 -1.97
C GLY A 753 16.50 -14.67 -2.92
N LYS A 754 17.12 -15.56 -3.67
CA LYS A 754 16.45 -16.40 -4.67
C LYS A 754 16.79 -17.86 -4.47
N VAL A 755 15.79 -18.73 -4.55
CA VAL A 755 16.04 -20.16 -4.71
C VAL A 755 15.95 -20.45 -6.21
N VAL A 756 17.05 -21.01 -6.75
CA VAL A 756 17.10 -21.52 -8.10
C VAL A 756 17.05 -23.03 -8.03
N THR A 757 16.10 -23.65 -8.73
CA THR A 757 15.96 -25.10 -8.82
C THR A 757 16.21 -25.56 -10.24
N TYR A 758 16.83 -26.73 -10.38
CA TYR A 758 17.31 -27.28 -11.64
C TYR A 758 16.72 -28.66 -11.84
N SER A 759 16.33 -28.98 -13.10
CA SER A 759 15.81 -30.29 -13.45
C SER A 759 16.00 -30.61 -14.94
N ASN A 760 15.96 -31.89 -15.27
CA ASN A 760 15.90 -32.38 -16.65
C ASN A 760 14.49 -32.83 -17.06
N ASN A 761 13.55 -32.77 -16.11
CA ASN A 761 12.15 -33.11 -16.33
C ASN A 761 11.26 -31.97 -15.84
N ILE A 762 10.09 -31.86 -16.46
CA ILE A 762 9.08 -30.88 -16.10
C ILE A 762 7.69 -31.49 -16.20
N ASN A 763 6.78 -31.04 -15.37
CA ASN A 763 5.37 -31.42 -15.47
C ASN A 763 4.69 -30.60 -16.58
N VAL A 764 4.13 -31.31 -17.57
CA VAL A 764 3.28 -30.72 -18.61
C VAL A 764 1.84 -31.00 -18.21
N LEU A 765 1.12 -29.93 -17.83
CA LEU A 765 -0.31 -30.07 -17.51
C LEU A 765 -1.04 -30.45 -18.80
N ASP A 766 -1.55 -31.67 -18.85
CA ASP A 766 -2.47 -32.08 -19.91
C ASP A 766 -3.91 -31.75 -19.51
N GLY A 767 -4.83 -31.69 -20.46
CA GLY A 767 -6.23 -31.37 -20.21
C GLY A 767 -6.98 -32.38 -19.31
N SER A 768 -6.37 -33.49 -18.94
CA SER A 768 -6.92 -34.46 -17.97
C SER A 768 -6.56 -34.08 -16.54
N ASP A 769 -5.50 -33.26 -16.35
CA ASP A 769 -5.10 -32.68 -15.07
C ASP A 769 -5.91 -31.39 -14.74
N VAL A 770 -6.60 -30.83 -15.74
CA VAL A 770 -7.55 -29.70 -15.63
C VAL A 770 -9.00 -30.20 -15.55
N ASP A 771 -9.27 -31.46 -15.25
CA ASP A 771 -10.40 -31.65 -14.39
C ASP A 771 -10.15 -30.66 -13.26
N VAL A 772 -11.09 -29.78 -13.01
CA VAL A 772 -11.30 -29.22 -11.69
C VAL A 772 -11.39 -30.45 -10.79
N ASN A 773 -10.20 -31.02 -10.59
CA ASN A 773 -10.02 -32.05 -9.63
C ASN A 773 -10.29 -31.31 -8.33
N GLU A 774 -11.54 -31.38 -7.88
CA GLU A 774 -11.88 -31.28 -6.48
C GLU A 774 -11.03 -32.25 -5.64
N ASN A 775 -10.07 -32.90 -6.23
CA ASN A 775 -8.94 -33.67 -5.71
C ASN A 775 -7.59 -32.94 -5.67
N ILE A 776 -7.54 -31.63 -5.78
CA ILE A 776 -6.56 -30.87 -4.97
C ILE A 776 -6.93 -31.24 -3.56
N LEU A 777 -6.20 -32.19 -2.97
CA LEU A 777 -6.42 -32.85 -1.68
C LEU A 777 -7.32 -31.98 -0.81
N ASN A 778 -8.65 -32.11 -1.04
CA ASN A 778 -9.68 -31.44 -0.26
C ASN A 778 -9.55 -32.03 1.13
N PHE A 779 -8.76 -31.37 1.96
CA PHE A 779 -8.82 -31.70 3.36
C PHE A 779 -10.13 -31.16 3.90
N ASN A 780 -10.93 -32.03 4.51
CA ASN A 780 -12.07 -31.59 5.25
C ASN A 780 -11.60 -31.05 6.59
N VAL A 781 -11.92 -29.79 6.84
CA VAL A 781 -11.84 -29.24 8.19
C VAL A 781 -13.23 -28.99 8.68
N ASN A 782 -13.57 -29.62 9.80
CA ASN A 782 -14.79 -29.33 10.54
C ASN A 782 -14.44 -28.45 11.73
N ILE A 783 -15.15 -27.32 11.83
CA ILE A 783 -14.95 -26.32 12.90
C ILE A 783 -16.25 -26.24 13.69
N PHE A 784 -16.23 -26.65 14.94
CA PHE A 784 -17.46 -26.71 15.77
C PHE A 784 -17.18 -26.53 17.27
N PRO A 785 -18.16 -26.08 18.06
CA PRO A 785 -19.49 -25.63 17.63
C PRO A 785 -19.41 -24.23 16.98
N ASN A 786 -20.34 -23.95 16.09
CA ASN A 786 -20.55 -22.62 15.54
C ASN A 786 -22.05 -22.27 15.69
N PRO A 787 -22.45 -21.35 16.56
CA PRO A 787 -21.65 -20.47 17.43
C PRO A 787 -20.90 -21.17 18.58
N ALA A 788 -19.70 -20.65 18.93
CA ALA A 788 -18.91 -21.09 20.06
C ALA A 788 -18.99 -20.11 21.24
N SER A 789 -18.78 -20.60 22.48
CA SER A 789 -18.79 -19.75 23.69
C SER A 789 -17.50 -19.82 24.52
N SER A 790 -16.81 -20.94 24.53
CA SER A 790 -15.58 -21.13 25.27
C SER A 790 -14.53 -21.93 24.52
N ASN A 791 -14.94 -22.93 23.76
CA ASN A 791 -14.04 -23.80 23.03
C ASN A 791 -14.49 -23.95 21.57
N LEU A 792 -13.51 -23.97 20.70
CA LEU A 792 -13.68 -24.24 19.27
C LEU A 792 -12.82 -25.46 18.91
N ASN A 793 -13.47 -26.48 18.35
CA ASN A 793 -12.83 -27.72 17.96
C ASN A 793 -12.54 -27.70 16.47
N PHE A 794 -11.37 -28.14 16.11
CA PHE A 794 -10.91 -28.35 14.75
C PHE A 794 -10.70 -29.85 14.54
N SER A 795 -11.20 -30.41 13.47
CA SER A 795 -10.88 -31.78 13.08
C SER A 795 -10.68 -31.84 11.56
N SER A 796 -9.64 -32.55 11.13
CA SER A 796 -9.29 -32.66 9.72
C SER A 796 -8.84 -34.08 9.38
N ASP A 797 -9.13 -34.50 8.16
CA ASP A 797 -8.63 -35.73 7.54
C ASP A 797 -7.29 -35.54 6.79
N TYR A 798 -6.69 -34.35 6.89
CA TYR A 798 -5.43 -34.02 6.25
C TYR A 798 -4.28 -34.89 6.76
N GLN A 799 -3.68 -35.67 5.85
CA GLN A 799 -2.64 -36.65 6.18
C GLN A 799 -1.20 -36.16 5.90
N ASN A 800 -1.04 -35.05 5.16
CA ASN A 800 0.27 -34.63 4.63
C ASN A 800 0.95 -33.56 5.50
N GLY A 801 0.72 -33.54 6.81
CA GLY A 801 1.40 -32.64 7.71
C GLY A 801 0.51 -31.90 8.69
N LYS A 802 0.88 -30.68 9.06
CA LYS A 802 0.11 -29.81 9.94
C LYS A 802 -0.60 -28.74 9.13
N LEU A 803 -1.85 -28.48 9.45
CA LEU A 803 -2.61 -27.34 8.97
C LEU A 803 -2.32 -26.13 9.84
N SER A 804 -2.01 -24.99 9.23
CA SER A 804 -1.89 -23.71 9.94
C SER A 804 -3.24 -23.01 9.99
N VAL A 805 -3.60 -22.47 11.15
CA VAL A 805 -4.88 -21.79 11.38
C VAL A 805 -4.67 -20.38 11.86
N LEU A 806 -5.35 -19.44 11.21
CA LEU A 806 -5.45 -18.04 11.62
C LEU A 806 -6.91 -17.75 11.95
N ILE A 807 -7.18 -17.19 13.15
CA ILE A 807 -8.49 -16.62 13.49
C ILE A 807 -8.37 -15.10 13.40
N LEU A 808 -9.20 -14.51 12.57
CA LEU A 808 -9.23 -13.08 12.30
C LEU A 808 -10.53 -12.48 12.86
N ASN A 809 -10.47 -11.29 13.42
CA ASN A 809 -11.67 -10.53 13.76
C ASN A 809 -12.36 -9.97 12.51
N ALA A 810 -13.46 -9.25 12.68
CA ALA A 810 -14.22 -8.67 11.57
C ALA A 810 -13.42 -7.60 10.78
N GLN A 811 -12.36 -7.04 11.38
CA GLN A 811 -11.45 -6.07 10.76
C GLN A 811 -10.27 -6.74 10.03
N GLY A 812 -10.21 -8.08 9.99
CA GLY A 812 -9.13 -8.82 9.36
C GLY A 812 -7.86 -8.96 10.21
N GLN A 813 -7.85 -8.48 11.45
CA GLN A 813 -6.70 -8.59 12.35
C GLN A 813 -6.60 -9.99 12.95
N GLU A 814 -5.40 -10.53 13.02
CA GLU A 814 -5.10 -11.81 13.65
C GLU A 814 -5.35 -11.73 15.17
N VAL A 815 -6.23 -12.60 15.68
CA VAL A 815 -6.52 -12.72 17.11
C VAL A 815 -5.99 -14.02 17.71
N LYS A 816 -5.85 -15.07 16.89
CA LYS A 816 -5.20 -16.33 17.28
C LYS A 816 -4.55 -17.00 16.07
N LYS A 817 -3.38 -17.62 16.31
CA LYS A 817 -2.66 -18.44 15.33
C LYS A 817 -2.17 -19.73 15.96
N PHE A 818 -2.31 -20.85 15.25
CA PHE A 818 -1.83 -22.16 15.70
C PHE A 818 -1.77 -23.14 14.52
N ALA A 819 -1.11 -24.27 14.74
CA ALA A 819 -1.11 -25.37 13.78
C ALA A 819 -1.61 -26.67 14.43
N PHE A 820 -2.21 -27.57 13.63
CA PHE A 820 -2.69 -28.86 14.12
C PHE A 820 -2.63 -29.95 13.04
N SER A 821 -2.68 -31.19 13.48
CA SER A 821 -2.92 -32.36 12.64
C SER A 821 -3.97 -33.24 13.31
N GLY A 822 -4.87 -33.85 12.54
CA GLY A 822 -5.98 -34.66 13.07
C GLY A 822 -7.03 -33.78 13.76
N SER A 823 -6.93 -33.56 15.06
CA SER A 823 -7.90 -32.75 15.81
C SER A 823 -7.23 -31.87 16.87
N ARG A 824 -7.82 -30.67 17.11
CA ARG A 824 -7.37 -29.73 18.16
C ARG A 824 -8.53 -28.92 18.69
N THR A 825 -8.53 -28.71 20.01
CA THR A 825 -9.46 -27.80 20.71
C THR A 825 -8.71 -26.53 21.11
N ILE A 826 -9.31 -25.38 20.85
CA ILE A 826 -8.77 -24.05 21.18
C ILE A 826 -9.76 -23.36 22.10
N ASP A 827 -9.24 -22.80 23.18
CA ASP A 827 -10.00 -21.90 24.06
C ASP A 827 -10.20 -20.56 23.33
N VAL A 828 -11.44 -20.12 23.23
CA VAL A 828 -11.86 -18.84 22.62
C VAL A 828 -12.67 -18.00 23.59
N SER A 829 -12.65 -18.32 24.89
CA SER A 829 -13.37 -17.59 25.95
C SER A 829 -12.83 -16.18 26.19
N ASP A 830 -11.63 -15.91 25.72
CA ASP A 830 -10.96 -14.59 25.76
C ASP A 830 -11.32 -13.70 24.57
N LEU A 831 -12.03 -14.23 23.57
CA LEU A 831 -12.49 -13.48 22.42
C LEU A 831 -13.85 -12.82 22.71
N SER A 832 -14.02 -11.56 22.31
CA SER A 832 -15.30 -10.86 22.45
C SER A 832 -16.40 -11.52 21.63
N SER A 833 -17.63 -11.40 22.07
CA SER A 833 -18.77 -11.87 21.26
C SER A 833 -18.80 -11.15 19.92
N GLY A 834 -18.88 -11.90 18.82
CA GLY A 834 -18.82 -11.31 17.49
C GLY A 834 -18.59 -12.32 16.38
N VAL A 835 -18.40 -11.79 15.16
CA VAL A 835 -18.07 -12.57 13.96
C VAL A 835 -16.56 -12.63 13.78
N TYR A 836 -16.07 -13.84 13.47
CA TYR A 836 -14.66 -14.09 13.19
C TYR A 836 -14.52 -14.94 11.92
N PHE A 837 -13.39 -14.84 11.27
CA PHE A 837 -13.03 -15.63 10.10
C PHE A 837 -11.87 -16.56 10.45
N VAL A 838 -12.05 -17.83 10.21
CA VAL A 838 -10.99 -18.83 10.39
C VAL A 838 -10.42 -19.17 9.03
N LYS A 839 -9.15 -18.84 8.81
CA LYS A 839 -8.38 -19.29 7.65
C LYS A 839 -7.59 -20.52 8.03
N VAL A 840 -7.76 -21.58 7.31
CA VAL A 840 -7.01 -22.83 7.46
C VAL A 840 -6.14 -23.01 6.21
N LEU A 841 -4.85 -23.05 6.43
CA LEU A 841 -3.83 -23.16 5.40
C LEU A 841 -3.24 -24.57 5.45
N GLY A 842 -3.34 -25.25 4.35
CA GLY A 842 -2.68 -26.51 4.02
C GLY A 842 -2.07 -26.35 2.63
N ASN A 843 -2.18 -27.36 1.77
CA ASN A 843 -1.85 -27.23 0.35
C ASN A 843 -2.79 -26.26 -0.39
N THR A 844 -3.96 -25.99 0.21
CA THR A 844 -4.93 -24.97 -0.21
C THR A 844 -5.38 -24.16 1.02
N MET A 845 -5.99 -22.99 0.79
CA MET A 845 -6.57 -22.17 1.84
C MET A 845 -8.09 -22.35 1.89
N LYS A 846 -8.61 -22.66 3.07
CA LYS A 846 -10.05 -22.67 3.36
C LYS A 846 -10.39 -21.57 4.36
N THR A 847 -11.43 -20.81 4.08
CA THR A 847 -11.93 -19.78 5.00
C THR A 847 -13.33 -20.13 5.46
N GLU A 848 -13.59 -20.08 6.77
CA GLU A 848 -14.89 -20.34 7.37
C GLU A 848 -15.25 -19.23 8.36
N LYS A 849 -16.50 -18.78 8.29
CA LYS A 849 -17.06 -17.79 9.22
C LYS A 849 -17.54 -18.49 10.49
N ILE A 850 -17.09 -18.01 11.64
CA ILE A 850 -17.56 -18.47 12.95
C ILE A 850 -18.16 -17.32 13.75
N ILE A 851 -19.00 -17.68 14.72
CA ILE A 851 -19.62 -16.74 15.65
C ILE A 851 -19.18 -17.13 17.08
N ILE A 852 -18.62 -16.17 17.83
CA ILE A 852 -18.34 -16.29 19.25
C ILE A 852 -19.50 -15.62 20.02
N LYS A 853 -20.03 -16.30 21.07
CA LYS A 853 -21.16 -15.81 21.89
C LYS A 853 -20.68 -15.29 23.23
#